data_945446bd190dc2db4d298cee0c1eb150
#
_entry.id   945446bd190dc2db4d298cee0c1eb150
#
_cell.length_a   1.000
_cell.length_b   1.000
_cell.length_c   1.000
_cell.angle_alpha   90.00
_cell.angle_beta   90.00
_cell.angle_gamma   90.00
#
_symmetry.space_group_name_H-M   'P 1'
#
loop_
_entity.id
_entity.type
_entity.pdbx_description
1 polymer ?
#
loop_
_entity_poly.entity_id
_entity_poly.type
_entity_poly.pdbx_seq_one_letter_code
_entity_poly.pdbx_strand_id
1 'polypeptide(L)'
;MSGRGRPRVVGTAGHIDHGKTALVHALTGIRTDRLPEERRRGISIDLGFAPLDLGPDAPPASVVDVPGHEGFVRNMVAGATGIDAVLFTVAADEGFMPQSREHLIVLEALGVRNGVVAVTKADLVSPEWSRLVVETVSEELADSGLASAEIVVVSATLGTGLERLRQALTAVLAALPVRPLDFPFRMPVDRSFQVAGAGTVVTGTVWSGTVSEGETVCVLPAGLEARVRSLEVHGRPVDRAEAGTRAAVALAGPGAGGARRGVTLVGVDRPWSASRRVDARLWLSGSAPRPLESGDRVRVHHGTSEVMARLRWYGDGAVAPGETGEALLLLERPLVPAVGDRLVIRAYSPVTTIGGGSVLARRPPRTRGSRRSDRGRLLERLADTSGQERVTAVLGAAGARGVEEPGLSLDTGIGAAQLAAISLEEDVEAHGGRWFERAVREDAMRRIAESVAHHHETHPLETGQPLSIARKAVRDADSALVEAAIHALIEDGALERRGAGLAVVGRELDLDPEDARLLERLERRYREAGLEAPETDDVAGDLAVDGSHLRGLLRYLEREGRLVKLASDWYADAGAVGRARDLLVARLARDGAADTGACKEALGVSRKYLIPVLEYLDRSGVTRREGNRRILAGGDS
;
A
#
# COMPACT_ATOMS: atom_id res chain seq x y z
N MET A 1 -14.77 -15.71 26.77
CA MET A 1 -14.83 -16.95 25.94
C MET A 1 -13.39 -17.40 25.65
N SER A 2 -12.73 -17.95 26.62
CA SER A 2 -11.33 -18.41 26.54
C SER A 2 -11.34 -19.94 26.54
N GLY A 3 -10.77 -20.58 25.52
CA GLY A 3 -10.49 -22.03 25.48
C GLY A 3 -10.78 -22.73 24.16
N ARG A 4 -11.73 -22.30 23.37
CA ARG A 4 -11.97 -22.88 22.05
C ARG A 4 -11.14 -22.10 21.01
N GLY A 5 -10.36 -22.78 20.18
CA GLY A 5 -9.49 -22.17 19.15
C GLY A 5 -10.22 -21.19 18.23
N ARG A 6 -9.50 -20.59 17.28
CA ARG A 6 -10.07 -19.60 16.35
C ARG A 6 -11.12 -20.22 15.40
N PRO A 7 -12.13 -19.44 14.95
CA PRO A 7 -13.15 -19.91 14.00
C PRO A 7 -12.54 -20.44 12.70
N ARG A 8 -13.18 -21.48 12.15
CA ARG A 8 -12.77 -22.18 10.93
C ARG A 8 -13.94 -22.32 9.95
N VAL A 9 -13.61 -22.40 8.68
CA VAL A 9 -14.59 -22.62 7.62
C VAL A 9 -14.24 -23.90 6.86
N VAL A 10 -15.17 -24.87 6.84
CA VAL A 10 -15.06 -26.11 6.04
C VAL A 10 -15.93 -25.96 4.79
N GLY A 11 -15.36 -26.13 3.60
CA GLY A 11 -16.12 -26.16 2.36
C GLY A 11 -16.40 -27.59 1.93
N THR A 12 -17.57 -27.87 1.36
CA THR A 12 -17.80 -29.17 0.68
C THR A 12 -17.25 -29.09 -0.75
N ALA A 13 -16.82 -30.21 -1.32
CA ALA A 13 -16.46 -30.35 -2.73
C ALA A 13 -16.77 -31.76 -3.23
N GLY A 14 -16.88 -31.95 -4.55
CA GLY A 14 -17.20 -33.25 -5.17
C GLY A 14 -18.33 -33.12 -6.20
N HIS A 15 -18.59 -34.20 -6.91
CA HIS A 15 -19.56 -34.26 -7.99
C HIS A 15 -21.00 -33.97 -7.53
N ILE A 16 -21.90 -33.63 -8.49
CA ILE A 16 -23.34 -33.62 -8.23
C ILE A 16 -23.78 -35.01 -7.75
N ASP A 17 -24.76 -35.07 -6.87
CA ASP A 17 -25.33 -36.31 -6.29
C ASP A 17 -24.35 -37.17 -5.48
N HIS A 18 -23.10 -36.75 -5.25
CA HIS A 18 -22.17 -37.41 -4.35
C HIS A 18 -22.50 -37.21 -2.84
N GLY A 19 -23.68 -36.72 -2.52
CA GLY A 19 -24.18 -36.66 -1.16
C GLY A 19 -23.63 -35.55 -0.27
N LYS A 20 -23.05 -34.46 -0.83
CA LYS A 20 -22.53 -33.29 -0.08
C LYS A 20 -23.55 -32.78 0.94
N THR A 21 -24.71 -32.34 0.46
CA THR A 21 -25.80 -31.76 1.25
C THR A 21 -26.36 -32.75 2.28
N ALA A 22 -26.52 -34.04 1.88
CA ALA A 22 -26.94 -35.09 2.80
C ALA A 22 -25.92 -35.31 3.94
N LEU A 23 -24.63 -35.27 3.61
CA LEU A 23 -23.57 -35.43 4.61
C LEU A 23 -23.50 -34.21 5.55
N VAL A 24 -23.64 -32.98 5.01
CA VAL A 24 -23.75 -31.76 5.83
C VAL A 24 -24.94 -31.83 6.77
N HIS A 25 -26.11 -32.31 6.27
CA HIS A 25 -27.28 -32.50 7.12
C HIS A 25 -27.03 -33.54 8.22
N ALA A 26 -26.40 -34.68 7.92
CA ALA A 26 -26.06 -35.69 8.90
C ALA A 26 -25.07 -35.20 9.98
N LEU A 27 -24.15 -34.31 9.62
CA LEU A 27 -23.15 -33.72 10.54
C LEU A 27 -23.73 -32.59 11.40
N THR A 28 -24.66 -31.79 10.88
CA THR A 28 -25.09 -30.52 11.50
C THR A 28 -26.56 -30.54 11.97
N GLY A 29 -27.37 -31.45 11.47
CA GLY A 29 -28.82 -31.46 11.68
C GLY A 29 -29.57 -30.40 10.83
N ILE A 30 -28.87 -29.60 10.03
CA ILE A 30 -29.42 -28.49 9.27
C ILE A 30 -29.46 -28.83 7.78
N ARG A 31 -30.60 -28.64 7.16
CA ARG A 31 -30.73 -28.71 5.70
C ARG A 31 -30.26 -27.43 5.07
N THR A 32 -29.27 -27.52 4.18
CA THR A 32 -28.66 -26.37 3.46
C THR A 32 -29.44 -26.00 2.20
N ASP A 33 -30.27 -26.89 1.66
CA ASP A 33 -31.17 -26.63 0.51
C ASP A 33 -32.34 -25.73 0.94
N ARG A 34 -32.26 -24.46 0.63
CA ARG A 34 -33.23 -23.44 1.05
C ARG A 34 -34.23 -23.09 -0.03
N LEU A 35 -33.82 -23.19 -1.32
CA LEU A 35 -34.65 -22.81 -2.45
C LEU A 35 -35.69 -23.90 -2.74
N PRO A 36 -36.94 -23.53 -3.03
CA PRO A 36 -37.94 -24.52 -3.45
C PRO A 36 -37.51 -25.32 -4.68
N GLU A 37 -36.75 -24.73 -5.57
CA GLU A 37 -36.20 -25.33 -6.78
C GLU A 37 -35.14 -26.38 -6.46
N GLU A 38 -34.26 -26.14 -5.49
CA GLU A 38 -33.27 -27.12 -5.00
C GLU A 38 -33.95 -28.39 -4.49
N ARG A 39 -34.99 -28.21 -3.67
CA ARG A 39 -35.78 -29.31 -3.13
C ARG A 39 -36.52 -30.09 -4.20
N ARG A 40 -37.05 -29.40 -5.23
CA ARG A 40 -37.78 -30.02 -6.35
C ARG A 40 -36.87 -30.79 -7.28
N ARG A 41 -35.65 -30.26 -7.54
CA ARG A 41 -34.68 -30.86 -8.46
C ARG A 41 -33.71 -31.82 -7.77
N GLY A 42 -33.62 -31.83 -6.43
CA GLY A 42 -32.66 -32.60 -5.66
C GLY A 42 -31.22 -32.15 -5.78
N ILE A 43 -30.98 -30.94 -6.31
CA ILE A 43 -29.63 -30.41 -6.56
C ILE A 43 -29.45 -29.06 -5.88
N SER A 44 -28.28 -28.81 -5.30
CA SER A 44 -27.92 -27.51 -4.74
C SER A 44 -27.57 -26.53 -5.87
N ILE A 45 -28.20 -25.35 -5.86
CA ILE A 45 -28.05 -24.29 -6.87
C ILE A 45 -27.21 -23.14 -6.30
N ASP A 46 -27.46 -22.79 -5.05
CA ASP A 46 -26.74 -21.69 -4.35
C ASP A 46 -25.97 -22.25 -3.17
N LEU A 47 -25.15 -21.40 -2.55
CA LEU A 47 -24.34 -21.76 -1.37
C LEU A 47 -25.24 -22.10 -0.19
N GLY A 48 -25.00 -23.24 0.46
CA GLY A 48 -25.60 -23.60 1.73
C GLY A 48 -24.67 -23.24 2.91
N PHE A 49 -25.22 -22.94 4.06
CA PHE A 49 -24.41 -22.61 5.24
C PHE A 49 -25.01 -23.19 6.50
N ALA A 50 -24.16 -23.80 7.32
CA ALA A 50 -24.53 -24.33 8.62
C ALA A 50 -23.39 -24.18 9.64
N PRO A 51 -23.68 -23.93 10.94
CA PRO A 51 -22.70 -24.11 11.99
C PRO A 51 -22.33 -25.61 12.07
N LEU A 52 -21.05 -25.90 12.31
CA LEU A 52 -20.53 -27.26 12.45
C LEU A 52 -20.02 -27.42 13.89
N ASP A 53 -20.74 -28.19 14.67
CA ASP A 53 -20.32 -28.55 16.02
C ASP A 53 -19.63 -29.91 15.98
N LEU A 54 -18.33 -29.93 16.22
CA LEU A 54 -17.49 -31.12 16.26
C LEU A 54 -17.15 -31.56 17.70
N GLY A 55 -17.73 -30.86 18.70
CA GLY A 55 -17.50 -31.16 20.12
C GLY A 55 -16.65 -30.12 20.84
N PRO A 56 -16.39 -30.31 22.14
CA PRO A 56 -15.74 -29.32 23.00
C PRO A 56 -14.26 -29.06 22.65
N ASP A 57 -13.59 -30.07 22.11
CA ASP A 57 -12.14 -30.00 21.79
C ASP A 57 -11.86 -29.43 20.40
N ALA A 58 -12.89 -29.23 19.58
CA ALA A 58 -12.77 -28.68 18.25
C ALA A 58 -12.87 -27.12 18.25
N PRO A 59 -12.17 -26.42 17.34
CA PRO A 59 -12.40 -25.00 17.14
C PRO A 59 -13.84 -24.77 16.63
N PRO A 60 -14.43 -23.59 16.91
CA PRO A 60 -15.70 -23.21 16.31
C PRO A 60 -15.62 -23.30 14.79
N ALA A 61 -16.59 -23.94 14.15
CA ALA A 61 -16.54 -24.14 12.70
C ALA A 61 -17.88 -23.85 12.02
N SER A 62 -17.78 -23.48 10.75
CA SER A 62 -18.92 -23.33 9.83
C SER A 62 -18.72 -24.19 8.61
N VAL A 63 -19.80 -24.74 8.06
CA VAL A 63 -19.78 -25.43 6.77
C VAL A 63 -20.33 -24.51 5.69
N VAL A 64 -19.63 -24.47 4.57
CA VAL A 64 -20.11 -23.91 3.30
C VAL A 64 -20.40 -25.06 2.36
N ASP A 65 -21.66 -25.36 2.15
CA ASP A 65 -22.11 -26.38 1.21
C ASP A 65 -22.19 -25.79 -0.19
N VAL A 66 -21.30 -26.27 -1.08
CA VAL A 66 -21.19 -25.73 -2.43
C VAL A 66 -21.93 -26.59 -3.45
N PRO A 67 -22.55 -25.98 -4.50
CA PRO A 67 -23.19 -26.73 -5.56
C PRO A 67 -22.18 -27.57 -6.35
N GLY A 68 -22.57 -28.80 -6.73
CA GLY A 68 -21.71 -29.74 -7.46
C GLY A 68 -21.79 -29.61 -8.99
N HIS A 69 -22.81 -28.95 -9.53
CA HIS A 69 -23.06 -28.89 -10.96
C HIS A 69 -22.16 -27.89 -11.68
N GLU A 70 -21.63 -28.24 -12.88
CA GLU A 70 -20.72 -27.41 -13.68
C GLU A 70 -21.25 -26.00 -13.97
N GLY A 71 -22.57 -25.86 -14.17
CA GLY A 71 -23.24 -24.57 -14.36
C GLY A 71 -23.12 -23.63 -13.15
N PHE A 72 -22.80 -24.16 -11.96
CA PHE A 72 -22.72 -23.40 -10.71
C PHE A 72 -21.29 -23.27 -10.15
N VAL A 73 -20.26 -23.61 -10.93
CA VAL A 73 -18.85 -23.47 -10.52
C VAL A 73 -18.53 -22.06 -10.05
N ARG A 74 -19.14 -21.03 -10.61
CA ARG A 74 -19.02 -19.66 -10.10
C ARG A 74 -19.47 -19.52 -8.63
N ASN A 75 -20.53 -20.21 -8.24
CA ASN A 75 -21.02 -20.22 -6.87
C ASN A 75 -20.08 -21.06 -6.00
N MET A 76 -19.62 -22.20 -6.53
CA MET A 76 -18.62 -23.04 -5.87
C MET A 76 -17.34 -22.25 -5.56
N VAL A 77 -16.75 -21.57 -6.55
CA VAL A 77 -15.55 -20.74 -6.35
C VAL A 77 -15.79 -19.67 -5.29
N ALA A 78 -16.94 -18.95 -5.37
CA ALA A 78 -17.25 -17.91 -4.39
C ALA A 78 -17.46 -18.44 -2.98
N GLY A 79 -17.97 -19.67 -2.83
CA GLY A 79 -18.11 -20.35 -1.53
C GLY A 79 -16.79 -20.91 -1.00
N ALA A 80 -15.98 -21.46 -1.90
CA ALA A 80 -14.69 -22.05 -1.56
C ALA A 80 -13.61 -20.99 -1.23
N THR A 81 -13.82 -19.73 -1.62
CA THR A 81 -12.94 -18.65 -1.20
C THR A 81 -13.08 -18.35 0.29
N GLY A 82 -11.99 -18.48 1.03
CA GLY A 82 -11.98 -18.26 2.48
C GLY A 82 -12.28 -19.49 3.32
N ILE A 83 -12.39 -20.72 2.73
CA ILE A 83 -12.39 -21.96 3.48
C ILE A 83 -10.97 -22.28 3.99
N ASP A 84 -10.91 -22.97 5.12
CA ASP A 84 -9.66 -23.41 5.76
C ASP A 84 -9.38 -24.88 5.45
N ALA A 85 -10.42 -25.69 5.33
CA ALA A 85 -10.34 -27.10 5.01
C ALA A 85 -11.51 -27.53 4.10
N VAL A 86 -11.35 -28.66 3.43
CA VAL A 86 -12.37 -29.21 2.54
C VAL A 86 -12.89 -30.55 3.08
N LEU A 87 -14.19 -30.75 2.98
CA LEU A 87 -14.85 -32.07 3.03
C LEU A 87 -15.14 -32.48 1.58
N PHE A 88 -14.21 -33.27 1.01
CA PHE A 88 -14.30 -33.74 -0.36
C PHE A 88 -15.12 -35.03 -0.44
N THR A 89 -16.17 -35.08 -1.24
CA THR A 89 -17.09 -36.21 -1.32
C THR A 89 -16.96 -36.96 -2.64
N VAL A 90 -16.86 -38.27 -2.54
CA VAL A 90 -16.94 -39.22 -3.67
C VAL A 90 -17.97 -40.28 -3.35
N ALA A 91 -18.95 -40.51 -4.21
CA ALA A 91 -19.95 -41.54 -4.00
C ALA A 91 -19.38 -42.95 -4.32
N ALA A 92 -19.60 -43.90 -3.46
CA ALA A 92 -19.06 -45.26 -3.60
C ALA A 92 -19.66 -46.02 -4.82
N ASP A 93 -20.87 -45.66 -5.21
CA ASP A 93 -21.58 -46.24 -6.37
C ASP A 93 -21.10 -45.69 -7.72
N GLU A 94 -20.51 -44.49 -7.75
CA GLU A 94 -20.12 -43.80 -8.98
C GLU A 94 -18.59 -43.64 -9.13
N GLY A 95 -17.85 -43.57 -8.02
CA GLY A 95 -16.41 -43.35 -8.01
C GLY A 95 -16.02 -41.90 -8.33
N PHE A 96 -14.78 -41.71 -8.82
CA PHE A 96 -14.23 -40.35 -9.09
C PHE A 96 -14.70 -39.83 -10.45
N MET A 97 -15.47 -38.75 -10.46
CA MET A 97 -16.19 -38.21 -11.61
C MET A 97 -15.55 -36.92 -12.19
N PRO A 98 -15.82 -36.52 -13.44
CA PRO A 98 -15.19 -35.33 -14.07
C PRO A 98 -15.33 -34.04 -13.26
N GLN A 99 -16.51 -33.80 -12.62
CA GLN A 99 -16.70 -32.59 -11.81
C GLN A 99 -15.89 -32.64 -10.52
N SER A 100 -15.57 -33.86 -9.99
CA SER A 100 -14.64 -34.02 -8.86
C SER A 100 -13.24 -33.50 -9.25
N ARG A 101 -12.78 -33.80 -10.48
CA ARG A 101 -11.51 -33.26 -10.99
C ARG A 101 -11.53 -31.73 -11.14
N GLU A 102 -12.63 -31.14 -11.68
CA GLU A 102 -12.75 -29.68 -11.76
C GLU A 102 -12.73 -29.03 -10.38
N HIS A 103 -13.43 -29.62 -9.39
CA HIS A 103 -13.40 -29.14 -8.01
C HIS A 103 -12.01 -29.23 -7.40
N LEU A 104 -11.25 -30.26 -7.71
CA LEU A 104 -9.87 -30.43 -7.26
C LEU A 104 -8.97 -29.31 -7.81
N ILE A 105 -9.07 -28.99 -9.10
CA ILE A 105 -8.34 -27.86 -9.72
C ILE A 105 -8.71 -26.53 -9.04
N VAL A 106 -9.99 -26.31 -8.72
CA VAL A 106 -10.43 -25.09 -8.01
C VAL A 106 -9.85 -25.03 -6.60
N LEU A 107 -9.85 -26.14 -5.83
CA LEU A 107 -9.26 -26.20 -4.50
C LEU A 107 -7.77 -25.93 -4.53
N GLU A 108 -7.07 -26.49 -5.50
CA GLU A 108 -5.65 -26.23 -5.72
C GLU A 108 -5.38 -24.77 -6.06
N ALA A 109 -6.16 -24.17 -6.95
CA ALA A 109 -6.08 -22.76 -7.30
C ALA A 109 -6.33 -21.85 -6.08
N LEU A 110 -7.22 -22.23 -5.18
CA LEU A 110 -7.50 -21.53 -3.93
C LEU A 110 -6.46 -21.83 -2.83
N GLY A 111 -5.54 -22.78 -3.06
CA GLY A 111 -4.51 -23.19 -2.10
C GLY A 111 -5.07 -23.98 -0.92
N VAL A 112 -6.22 -24.61 -1.06
CA VAL A 112 -6.83 -25.49 -0.04
C VAL A 112 -6.19 -26.86 -0.14
N ARG A 113 -5.33 -27.17 0.82
CA ARG A 113 -4.52 -28.40 0.86
C ARG A 113 -4.85 -29.30 2.05
N ASN A 114 -5.74 -28.85 2.92
CA ASN A 114 -6.13 -29.58 4.12
C ASN A 114 -7.59 -29.99 4.00
N GLY A 115 -7.90 -31.21 4.41
CA GLY A 115 -9.26 -31.70 4.35
C GLY A 115 -9.40 -33.15 4.69
N VAL A 116 -10.62 -33.63 4.59
CA VAL A 116 -10.99 -35.07 4.74
C VAL A 116 -11.77 -35.48 3.50
N VAL A 117 -11.52 -36.66 2.99
CA VAL A 117 -12.25 -37.24 1.87
C VAL A 117 -13.30 -38.22 2.42
N ALA A 118 -14.55 -37.99 2.06
CA ALA A 118 -15.66 -38.89 2.45
C ALA A 118 -16.09 -39.72 1.25
N VAL A 119 -15.92 -41.04 1.31
CA VAL A 119 -16.50 -41.98 0.37
C VAL A 119 -17.93 -42.27 0.85
N THR A 120 -18.89 -41.61 0.23
CA THR A 120 -20.30 -41.57 0.64
C THR A 120 -21.10 -42.71 0.03
N LYS A 121 -22.37 -42.87 0.43
CA LYS A 121 -23.30 -43.91 -0.05
C LYS A 121 -22.75 -45.34 0.13
N ALA A 122 -21.97 -45.56 1.17
CA ALA A 122 -21.39 -46.87 1.47
C ALA A 122 -22.43 -47.98 1.69
N ASP A 123 -23.67 -47.61 2.02
CA ASP A 123 -24.83 -48.50 2.17
C ASP A 123 -25.35 -49.07 0.83
N LEU A 124 -24.97 -48.51 -0.31
CA LEU A 124 -25.41 -48.96 -1.63
C LEU A 124 -24.48 -49.99 -2.29
N VAL A 125 -23.31 -50.24 -1.70
CA VAL A 125 -22.28 -51.10 -2.30
C VAL A 125 -21.72 -52.10 -1.28
N SER A 126 -21.02 -53.13 -1.77
CA SER A 126 -20.36 -54.07 -0.87
C SER A 126 -19.10 -53.47 -0.21
N PRO A 127 -18.66 -54.02 0.94
CA PRO A 127 -17.41 -53.57 1.59
C PRO A 127 -16.16 -53.73 0.68
N GLU A 128 -16.14 -54.75 -0.18
CA GLU A 128 -15.06 -55.01 -1.13
C GLU A 128 -15.04 -53.90 -2.20
N TRP A 129 -16.20 -53.51 -2.71
CA TRP A 129 -16.32 -52.41 -3.67
C TRP A 129 -15.92 -51.07 -3.07
N SER A 130 -16.36 -50.82 -1.83
CA SER A 130 -15.93 -49.60 -1.11
C SER A 130 -14.40 -49.49 -0.99
N ARG A 131 -13.69 -50.61 -0.73
CA ARG A 131 -12.24 -50.65 -0.67
C ARG A 131 -11.59 -50.31 -2.01
N LEU A 132 -12.10 -50.86 -3.12
CA LEU A 132 -11.61 -50.53 -4.48
C LEU A 132 -11.80 -49.04 -4.81
N VAL A 133 -12.95 -48.45 -4.43
CA VAL A 133 -13.20 -47.02 -4.62
C VAL A 133 -12.23 -46.20 -3.79
N VAL A 134 -11.92 -46.57 -2.55
CA VAL A 134 -10.92 -45.88 -1.72
C VAL A 134 -9.54 -45.92 -2.36
N GLU A 135 -9.11 -47.04 -2.93
CA GLU A 135 -7.84 -47.18 -3.65
C GLU A 135 -7.82 -46.25 -4.87
N THR A 136 -8.86 -46.28 -5.72
CA THR A 136 -8.98 -45.39 -6.89
C THR A 136 -8.98 -43.92 -6.50
N VAL A 137 -9.70 -43.53 -5.43
CA VAL A 137 -9.71 -42.15 -4.93
C VAL A 137 -8.33 -41.74 -4.44
N SER A 138 -7.60 -42.63 -3.77
CA SER A 138 -6.24 -42.38 -3.30
C SER A 138 -5.29 -42.14 -4.49
N GLU A 139 -5.40 -42.90 -5.57
CA GLU A 139 -4.62 -42.72 -6.81
C GLU A 139 -4.94 -41.40 -7.48
N GLU A 140 -6.22 -41.02 -7.62
CA GLU A 140 -6.65 -39.76 -8.24
C GLU A 140 -6.20 -38.52 -7.44
N LEU A 141 -5.98 -38.67 -6.15
CA LEU A 141 -5.53 -37.60 -5.26
C LEU A 141 -4.01 -37.51 -5.11
N ALA A 142 -3.25 -38.51 -5.57
CA ALA A 142 -1.82 -38.66 -5.30
C ALA A 142 -0.98 -37.43 -5.67
N ASP A 143 -1.30 -36.77 -6.79
CA ASP A 143 -0.60 -35.59 -7.27
C ASP A 143 -1.29 -34.26 -6.89
N SER A 144 -2.24 -34.30 -5.92
CA SER A 144 -3.01 -33.14 -5.49
C SER A 144 -2.60 -32.63 -4.11
N GLY A 145 -3.07 -31.44 -3.77
CA GLY A 145 -2.95 -30.91 -2.41
C GLY A 145 -3.63 -31.74 -1.32
N LEU A 146 -4.48 -32.72 -1.69
CA LEU A 146 -5.19 -33.64 -0.78
C LEU A 146 -4.58 -35.04 -0.74
N ALA A 147 -3.39 -35.26 -1.30
CA ALA A 147 -2.74 -36.59 -1.29
C ALA A 147 -2.60 -37.23 0.10
N SER A 148 -2.43 -36.40 1.14
CA SER A 148 -2.31 -36.85 2.53
C SER A 148 -3.64 -36.81 3.31
N ALA A 149 -4.76 -36.50 2.66
CA ALA A 149 -6.05 -36.41 3.34
C ALA A 149 -6.56 -37.82 3.78
N GLU A 150 -7.09 -37.90 4.98
CA GLU A 150 -7.73 -39.13 5.45
C GLU A 150 -8.98 -39.41 4.61
N ILE A 151 -9.12 -40.66 4.15
CA ILE A 151 -10.30 -41.14 3.41
C ILE A 151 -11.18 -41.94 4.39
N VAL A 152 -12.40 -41.45 4.59
CA VAL A 152 -13.38 -42.07 5.51
C VAL A 152 -14.58 -42.57 4.72
N VAL A 153 -14.91 -43.83 4.86
CA VAL A 153 -16.10 -44.45 4.25
C VAL A 153 -17.32 -44.15 5.12
N VAL A 154 -18.39 -43.57 4.54
CA VAL A 154 -19.54 -43.10 5.30
C VAL A 154 -20.88 -43.42 4.63
N SER A 155 -21.91 -43.60 5.44
CA SER A 155 -23.30 -43.50 5.00
C SER A 155 -24.03 -42.43 5.80
N ALA A 156 -24.45 -41.37 5.14
CA ALA A 156 -25.24 -40.29 5.73
C ALA A 156 -26.63 -40.79 6.17
N THR A 157 -27.17 -41.83 5.50
CA THR A 157 -28.48 -42.41 5.75
C THR A 157 -28.46 -43.32 6.98
N LEU A 158 -27.47 -44.19 7.11
CA LEU A 158 -27.31 -45.12 8.20
C LEU A 158 -26.51 -44.60 9.40
N GLY A 159 -25.85 -43.45 9.23
CA GLY A 159 -24.96 -42.86 10.24
C GLY A 159 -23.59 -43.53 10.36
N THR A 160 -23.30 -44.55 9.54
CA THR A 160 -22.05 -45.31 9.59
C THR A 160 -20.88 -44.37 9.21
N GLY A 161 -19.77 -44.42 9.94
CA GLY A 161 -18.54 -43.68 9.69
C GLY A 161 -18.59 -42.18 10.09
N LEU A 162 -19.75 -41.62 10.49
CA LEU A 162 -19.88 -40.20 10.80
C LEU A 162 -19.03 -39.77 12.01
N GLU A 163 -18.89 -40.62 13.01
CA GLU A 163 -18.07 -40.33 14.19
C GLU A 163 -16.59 -40.27 13.83
N ARG A 164 -16.09 -41.18 12.99
CA ARG A 164 -14.72 -41.15 12.48
C ARG A 164 -14.50 -39.89 11.64
N LEU A 165 -15.49 -39.52 10.81
CA LEU A 165 -15.43 -38.30 10.01
C LEU A 165 -15.34 -37.02 10.87
N ARG A 166 -16.11 -36.97 12.00
CA ARG A 166 -16.02 -35.85 12.97
C ARG A 166 -14.63 -35.76 13.58
N GLN A 167 -14.04 -36.90 14.00
CA GLN A 167 -12.71 -36.98 14.58
C GLN A 167 -11.64 -36.51 13.57
N ALA A 168 -11.71 -36.98 12.32
CA ALA A 168 -10.79 -36.58 11.26
C ALA A 168 -10.87 -35.08 10.96
N LEU A 169 -12.09 -34.52 10.86
CA LEU A 169 -12.29 -33.09 10.69
C LEU A 169 -11.75 -32.27 11.86
N THR A 170 -11.98 -32.73 13.09
CA THR A 170 -11.44 -32.08 14.31
C THR A 170 -9.93 -32.05 14.28
N ALA A 171 -9.27 -33.13 13.94
CA ALA A 171 -7.81 -33.22 13.85
C ALA A 171 -7.25 -32.25 12.79
N VAL A 172 -7.86 -32.25 11.61
CA VAL A 172 -7.47 -31.30 10.52
C VAL A 172 -7.61 -29.86 10.96
N LEU A 173 -8.77 -29.47 11.52
CA LEU A 173 -9.04 -28.09 11.90
C LEU A 173 -8.16 -27.58 13.05
N ALA A 174 -7.80 -28.47 13.98
CA ALA A 174 -6.90 -28.16 15.10
C ALA A 174 -5.45 -27.92 14.63
N ALA A 175 -5.01 -28.62 13.59
CA ALA A 175 -3.67 -28.52 13.04
C ALA A 175 -3.45 -27.26 12.13
N LEU A 176 -4.53 -26.60 11.72
CA LEU A 176 -4.42 -25.45 10.82
C LEU A 176 -3.79 -24.23 11.50
N PRO A 177 -2.92 -23.48 10.79
CA PRO A 177 -2.36 -22.24 11.30
C PRO A 177 -3.45 -21.22 11.62
N VAL A 178 -3.22 -20.42 12.64
CA VAL A 178 -4.17 -19.37 13.06
C VAL A 178 -4.09 -18.20 12.09
N ARG A 179 -5.23 -17.72 11.59
CA ARG A 179 -5.30 -16.52 10.76
C ARG A 179 -4.90 -15.29 11.59
N PRO A 180 -4.00 -14.43 11.12
CA PRO A 180 -3.62 -13.22 11.84
C PRO A 180 -4.79 -12.23 11.90
N LEU A 181 -5.04 -11.63 13.10
CA LEU A 181 -6.07 -10.61 13.27
C LEU A 181 -5.55 -9.20 13.06
N ASP A 182 -4.24 -9.03 13.06
CA ASP A 182 -3.52 -7.77 12.87
C ASP A 182 -3.39 -7.36 11.39
N PHE A 183 -3.87 -8.20 10.47
CA PHE A 183 -4.02 -7.82 9.07
C PHE A 183 -5.24 -6.90 8.88
N PRO A 184 -5.23 -5.95 7.94
CA PRO A 184 -6.36 -5.05 7.69
C PRO A 184 -7.67 -5.78 7.42
N PHE A 185 -8.79 -5.30 8.01
CA PHE A 185 -10.11 -5.91 7.82
C PHE A 185 -10.51 -5.99 6.36
N ARG A 186 -11.00 -7.19 5.96
CA ARG A 186 -11.55 -7.44 4.63
C ARG A 186 -12.59 -8.57 4.67
N MET A 187 -13.75 -8.31 4.06
CA MET A 187 -14.84 -9.29 3.90
C MET A 187 -15.43 -9.20 2.49
N PRO A 188 -15.14 -10.14 1.58
CA PRO A 188 -15.86 -10.26 0.30
C PRO A 188 -17.33 -10.62 0.55
N VAL A 189 -18.24 -9.90 -0.11
CA VAL A 189 -19.69 -10.09 0.01
C VAL A 189 -20.15 -11.20 -0.92
N ASP A 190 -20.73 -12.27 -0.38
CA ASP A 190 -21.30 -13.38 -1.13
C ASP A 190 -22.83 -13.24 -1.37
N ARG A 191 -23.55 -12.59 -0.46
CA ARG A 191 -24.99 -12.30 -0.58
C ARG A 191 -25.31 -10.93 -0.02
N SER A 192 -26.41 -10.37 -0.54
CA SER A 192 -26.99 -9.11 -0.06
C SER A 192 -28.51 -9.22 -0.04
N PHE A 193 -29.12 -8.77 1.03
CA PHE A 193 -30.56 -8.83 1.27
C PHE A 193 -31.08 -7.46 1.71
N GLN A 194 -32.33 -7.19 1.36
CA GLN A 194 -33.09 -6.09 1.97
C GLN A 194 -33.98 -6.71 3.07
N VAL A 195 -33.76 -6.33 4.30
CA VAL A 195 -34.47 -6.86 5.47
C VAL A 195 -35.28 -5.73 6.11
N ALA A 196 -36.59 -5.97 6.30
CA ALA A 196 -37.48 -4.97 6.94
C ALA A 196 -36.93 -4.61 8.34
N GLY A 197 -36.79 -3.32 8.62
CA GLY A 197 -36.23 -2.78 9.86
C GLY A 197 -34.70 -2.77 9.98
N ALA A 198 -33.99 -3.73 9.36
CA ALA A 198 -32.52 -3.79 9.36
C ALA A 198 -31.89 -3.10 8.14
N GLY A 199 -32.61 -2.88 7.05
CA GLY A 199 -32.09 -2.29 5.80
C GLY A 199 -31.28 -3.28 4.99
N THR A 200 -30.14 -2.88 4.47
CA THR A 200 -29.25 -3.74 3.70
C THR A 200 -28.42 -4.61 4.62
N VAL A 201 -28.61 -5.94 4.52
CA VAL A 201 -27.81 -6.95 5.22
C VAL A 201 -26.97 -7.69 4.18
N VAL A 202 -25.67 -7.74 4.40
CA VAL A 202 -24.74 -8.51 3.57
C VAL A 202 -24.13 -9.66 4.35
N THR A 203 -23.81 -10.74 3.65
CA THR A 203 -23.10 -11.87 4.26
C THR A 203 -21.77 -12.13 3.55
N GLY A 204 -20.80 -12.66 4.29
CA GLY A 204 -19.51 -13.04 3.77
C GLY A 204 -18.64 -13.70 4.84
N THR A 205 -17.56 -14.32 4.42
CA THR A 205 -16.50 -14.76 5.34
C THR A 205 -15.53 -13.60 5.56
N VAL A 206 -15.22 -13.27 6.81
CA VAL A 206 -14.16 -12.33 7.15
C VAL A 206 -12.83 -12.98 6.80
N TRP A 207 -12.14 -12.44 5.79
CA TRP A 207 -10.87 -13.00 5.33
C TRP A 207 -9.71 -12.60 6.21
N SER A 208 -9.73 -11.35 6.69
CA SER A 208 -8.66 -10.80 7.52
C SER A 208 -9.18 -9.73 8.47
N GLY A 209 -8.45 -9.51 9.55
CA GLY A 209 -8.75 -8.50 10.54
C GLY A 209 -10.03 -8.75 11.31
N THR A 210 -10.64 -7.67 11.75
CA THR A 210 -11.86 -7.68 12.58
C THR A 210 -12.76 -6.52 12.22
N VAL A 211 -14.05 -6.67 12.48
CA VAL A 211 -15.05 -5.61 12.36
C VAL A 211 -15.99 -5.65 13.58
N SER A 212 -16.35 -4.46 14.08
CA SER A 212 -17.23 -4.31 15.25
C SER A 212 -18.50 -3.54 14.90
N GLU A 213 -19.53 -3.74 15.71
CA GLU A 213 -20.74 -2.92 15.64
C GLU A 213 -20.40 -1.43 15.85
N GLY A 214 -21.02 -0.56 15.08
CA GLY A 214 -20.78 0.88 15.12
C GLY A 214 -19.61 1.36 14.26
N GLU A 215 -18.71 0.48 13.82
CA GLU A 215 -17.59 0.86 12.95
C GLU A 215 -18.07 1.32 11.57
N THR A 216 -17.27 2.17 10.94
CA THR A 216 -17.43 2.55 9.53
C THR A 216 -16.56 1.67 8.66
N VAL A 217 -17.15 1.15 7.59
CA VAL A 217 -16.47 0.33 6.57
C VAL A 217 -16.60 0.98 5.20
N CYS A 218 -15.65 0.71 4.33
CA CYS A 218 -15.69 1.16 2.94
C CYS A 218 -16.16 0.01 2.03
N VAL A 219 -17.11 0.27 1.12
CA VAL A 219 -17.64 -0.66 0.13
C VAL A 219 -16.88 -0.48 -1.17
N LEU A 220 -15.90 -1.34 -1.43
CA LEU A 220 -15.09 -1.31 -2.65
C LEU A 220 -15.68 -2.22 -3.75
N PRO A 221 -15.57 -1.85 -5.03
CA PRO A 221 -14.74 -0.80 -5.61
C PRO A 221 -15.38 0.60 -5.67
N ALA A 222 -16.62 0.79 -5.19
CA ALA A 222 -17.31 2.08 -5.28
C ALA A 222 -16.68 3.19 -4.39
N GLY A 223 -15.98 2.80 -3.32
CA GLY A 223 -15.35 3.75 -2.39
C GLY A 223 -16.35 4.48 -1.49
N LEU A 224 -17.54 3.90 -1.28
CA LEU A 224 -18.60 4.50 -0.47
C LEU A 224 -18.56 3.96 0.96
N GLU A 225 -18.67 4.82 1.93
CA GLU A 225 -18.71 4.45 3.34
C GLU A 225 -20.09 3.95 3.78
N ALA A 226 -20.07 2.96 4.66
CA ALA A 226 -21.25 2.43 5.32
C ALA A 226 -20.94 2.16 6.79
N ARG A 227 -21.91 2.44 7.67
CA ARG A 227 -21.80 2.12 9.10
C ARG A 227 -22.36 0.74 9.38
N VAL A 228 -21.65 -0.06 10.14
CA VAL A 228 -22.09 -1.34 10.67
C VAL A 228 -23.13 -1.09 11.75
N ARG A 229 -24.39 -1.50 11.55
CA ARG A 229 -25.48 -1.33 12.51
C ARG A 229 -25.57 -2.49 13.48
N SER A 230 -25.36 -3.69 12.99
CA SER A 230 -25.35 -4.91 13.80
C SER A 230 -24.58 -6.01 13.07
N LEU A 231 -24.11 -6.95 13.84
CA LEU A 231 -23.39 -8.14 13.39
C LEU A 231 -24.07 -9.39 13.92
N GLU A 232 -24.16 -10.43 13.08
CA GLU A 232 -24.62 -11.74 13.49
C GLU A 232 -23.66 -12.83 13.00
N VAL A 233 -23.38 -13.81 13.85
CA VAL A 233 -22.64 -15.02 13.54
C VAL A 233 -23.50 -16.21 13.90
N HIS A 234 -23.76 -17.11 12.94
CA HIS A 234 -24.66 -18.26 13.10
C HIS A 234 -26.07 -17.88 13.61
N GLY A 235 -26.60 -16.72 13.19
CA GLY A 235 -27.91 -16.22 13.63
C GLY A 235 -27.95 -15.69 15.06
N ARG A 236 -26.80 -15.47 15.70
CA ARG A 236 -26.69 -14.86 17.02
C ARG A 236 -26.04 -13.48 16.91
N PRO A 237 -26.59 -12.46 17.55
CA PRO A 237 -25.95 -11.14 17.62
C PRO A 237 -24.57 -11.24 18.27
N VAL A 238 -23.61 -10.48 17.74
CA VAL A 238 -22.26 -10.34 18.28
C VAL A 238 -21.79 -8.90 18.15
N ASP A 239 -20.95 -8.44 19.08
CA ASP A 239 -20.39 -7.08 19.02
C ASP A 239 -19.24 -7.00 18.01
N ARG A 240 -18.60 -8.14 17.71
CA ARG A 240 -17.40 -8.22 16.84
C ARG A 240 -17.36 -9.52 16.05
N ALA A 241 -16.95 -9.42 14.79
CA ALA A 241 -16.61 -10.56 13.94
C ALA A 241 -15.12 -10.52 13.55
N GLU A 242 -14.47 -11.68 13.52
CA GLU A 242 -13.02 -11.81 13.27
C GLU A 242 -12.72 -12.73 12.08
N ALA A 243 -11.49 -12.68 11.59
CA ALA A 243 -11.01 -13.52 10.49
C ALA A 243 -11.31 -15.01 10.73
N GLY A 244 -11.81 -15.69 9.69
CA GLY A 244 -12.29 -17.08 9.75
C GLY A 244 -13.77 -17.21 10.15
N THR A 245 -14.44 -16.11 10.48
CA THR A 245 -15.86 -16.13 10.83
C THR A 245 -16.73 -15.80 9.62
N ARG A 246 -17.81 -16.54 9.43
CA ARG A 246 -18.87 -16.12 8.53
C ARG A 246 -19.86 -15.22 9.26
N ALA A 247 -19.99 -13.98 8.80
CA ALA A 247 -20.82 -12.97 9.43
C ALA A 247 -21.92 -12.45 8.50
N ALA A 248 -23.05 -12.06 9.10
CA ALA A 248 -24.05 -11.19 8.51
C ALA A 248 -23.85 -9.77 9.07
N VAL A 249 -23.79 -8.79 8.21
CA VAL A 249 -23.49 -7.38 8.55
C VAL A 249 -24.63 -6.51 8.06
N ALA A 250 -25.36 -5.90 8.98
CA ALA A 250 -26.35 -4.89 8.63
C ALA A 250 -25.67 -3.54 8.43
N LEU A 251 -25.92 -2.91 7.29
CA LEU A 251 -25.26 -1.69 6.86
C LEU A 251 -26.24 -0.52 6.79
N ALA A 252 -25.77 0.66 7.15
CA ALA A 252 -26.46 1.94 6.99
C ALA A 252 -25.57 2.97 6.28
N GLY A 253 -26.18 4.00 5.71
CA GLY A 253 -25.45 5.08 5.03
C GLY A 253 -25.34 4.88 3.51
N PRO A 254 -24.62 5.79 2.82
CA PRO A 254 -24.58 5.83 1.35
C PRO A 254 -24.06 4.55 0.71
N GLY A 255 -23.09 3.88 1.34
CA GLY A 255 -22.49 2.64 0.83
C GLY A 255 -23.40 1.42 0.93
N ALA A 256 -24.40 1.42 1.82
CA ALA A 256 -25.27 0.27 2.04
C ALA A 256 -26.01 -0.16 0.76
N GLY A 257 -26.54 0.78 -0.02
CA GLY A 257 -27.22 0.49 -1.28
C GLY A 257 -26.33 -0.07 -2.38
N GLY A 258 -25.00 0.13 -2.28
CA GLY A 258 -24.00 -0.42 -3.20
C GLY A 258 -23.46 -1.80 -2.77
N ALA A 259 -23.76 -2.24 -1.56
CA ALA A 259 -23.25 -3.50 -1.01
C ALA A 259 -24.01 -4.71 -1.58
N ARG A 260 -23.45 -5.31 -2.63
CA ARG A 260 -23.99 -6.46 -3.35
C ARG A 260 -22.93 -7.54 -3.52
N ARG A 261 -23.32 -8.74 -3.94
CA ARG A 261 -22.37 -9.82 -4.24
C ARG A 261 -21.27 -9.34 -5.18
N GLY A 262 -20.02 -9.67 -4.84
CA GLY A 262 -18.82 -9.32 -5.59
C GLY A 262 -18.18 -7.99 -5.18
N VAL A 263 -18.77 -7.22 -4.26
CA VAL A 263 -18.05 -6.12 -3.60
C VAL A 263 -17.29 -6.65 -2.39
N THR A 264 -16.40 -5.83 -1.86
CA THR A 264 -15.62 -6.16 -0.66
C THR A 264 -15.81 -5.04 0.38
N LEU A 265 -16.17 -5.42 1.60
CA LEU A 265 -16.10 -4.52 2.74
C LEU A 265 -14.68 -4.48 3.28
N VAL A 266 -14.16 -3.29 3.54
CA VAL A 266 -12.82 -3.06 4.10
C VAL A 266 -12.83 -1.97 5.16
N GLY A 267 -11.81 -1.93 6.03
CA GLY A 267 -11.65 -0.83 7.00
C GLY A 267 -11.33 0.48 6.30
N VAL A 268 -11.87 1.60 6.81
CA VAL A 268 -11.65 2.96 6.25
C VAL A 268 -10.23 3.46 6.50
N ASP A 269 -9.62 3.10 7.64
CA ASP A 269 -8.29 3.58 8.06
C ASP A 269 -7.13 2.85 7.38
N ARG A 270 -7.39 2.03 6.38
CA ARG A 270 -6.39 1.20 5.72
C ARG A 270 -6.34 1.46 4.22
N PRO A 271 -5.17 1.32 3.58
CA PRO A 271 -4.94 1.73 2.19
C PRO A 271 -5.49 0.70 1.18
N TRP A 272 -6.66 0.15 1.44
CA TRP A 272 -7.35 -0.69 0.47
C TRP A 272 -7.69 0.12 -0.78
N SER A 273 -7.47 -0.46 -1.92
CA SER A 273 -7.78 0.18 -3.19
C SER A 273 -8.20 -0.84 -4.24
N ALA A 274 -9.11 -0.44 -5.08
CA ALA A 274 -9.49 -1.20 -6.25
C ALA A 274 -8.48 -1.01 -7.39
N SER A 275 -8.15 -2.08 -8.10
CA SER A 275 -7.20 -2.05 -9.20
C SER A 275 -7.73 -2.77 -10.44
N ARG A 276 -7.43 -2.21 -11.62
CA ARG A 276 -7.64 -2.86 -12.93
C ARG A 276 -6.38 -3.54 -13.46
N ARG A 277 -5.31 -3.54 -12.67
CA ARG A 277 -4.02 -4.12 -13.04
C ARG A 277 -3.50 -4.90 -11.85
N VAL A 278 -3.16 -6.16 -12.06
CA VAL A 278 -2.63 -7.05 -11.03
C VAL A 278 -1.49 -7.86 -11.65
N ASP A 279 -0.34 -7.90 -11.00
CA ASP A 279 0.67 -8.90 -11.32
C ASP A 279 0.41 -10.16 -10.51
N ALA A 280 0.49 -11.29 -11.16
CA ALA A 280 0.24 -12.59 -10.57
C ALA A 280 1.21 -13.63 -11.12
N ARG A 281 1.56 -14.62 -10.29
CA ARG A 281 2.07 -15.91 -10.75
C ARG A 281 0.86 -16.78 -11.07
N LEU A 282 0.76 -17.27 -12.28
CA LEU A 282 -0.31 -18.14 -12.74
C LEU A 282 0.27 -19.50 -13.12
N TRP A 283 -0.45 -20.56 -12.78
CA TRP A 283 -0.18 -21.91 -13.25
C TRP A 283 -1.34 -22.40 -14.10
N LEU A 284 -1.03 -23.22 -15.08
CA LEU A 284 -2.00 -23.82 -15.98
C LEU A 284 -2.10 -25.32 -15.65
N SER A 285 -3.35 -25.80 -15.45
CA SER A 285 -3.57 -27.22 -15.20
C SER A 285 -3.07 -28.08 -16.34
N GLY A 286 -2.49 -29.25 -16.04
CA GLY A 286 -2.10 -30.21 -17.07
C GLY A 286 -3.26 -30.66 -17.98
N SER A 287 -4.51 -30.53 -17.49
CA SER A 287 -5.72 -30.80 -18.27
C SER A 287 -6.25 -29.61 -19.09
N ALA A 288 -5.55 -28.48 -19.07
CA ALA A 288 -5.95 -27.32 -19.87
C ALA A 288 -5.90 -27.63 -21.37
N PRO A 289 -6.91 -27.18 -22.15
CA PRO A 289 -7.06 -27.62 -23.54
C PRO A 289 -5.99 -27.07 -24.50
N ARG A 290 -5.30 -25.99 -24.13
CA ARG A 290 -4.25 -25.36 -24.94
C ARG A 290 -3.35 -24.46 -24.07
N PRO A 291 -2.16 -24.11 -24.55
CA PRO A 291 -1.36 -23.05 -23.96
C PRO A 291 -2.11 -21.71 -23.90
N LEU A 292 -1.75 -20.86 -22.93
CA LEU A 292 -2.21 -19.48 -22.84
C LEU A 292 -1.16 -18.52 -23.38
N GLU A 293 -1.58 -17.64 -24.29
CA GLU A 293 -0.73 -16.64 -24.94
C GLU A 293 -0.97 -15.24 -24.40
N SER A 294 0.02 -14.35 -24.60
CA SER A 294 -0.18 -12.93 -24.32
C SER A 294 -1.26 -12.33 -25.24
N GLY A 295 -2.30 -11.73 -24.61
CA GLY A 295 -3.48 -11.21 -25.32
C GLY A 295 -4.73 -12.05 -25.09
N ASP A 296 -4.58 -13.29 -24.65
CA ASP A 296 -5.72 -14.16 -24.35
C ASP A 296 -6.65 -13.51 -23.31
N ARG A 297 -7.95 -13.76 -23.52
CA ARG A 297 -8.99 -13.31 -22.62
C ARG A 297 -9.41 -14.45 -21.70
N VAL A 298 -9.34 -14.23 -20.41
CA VAL A 298 -9.67 -15.22 -19.38
C VAL A 298 -10.67 -14.66 -18.37
N ARG A 299 -11.37 -15.56 -17.67
CA ARG A 299 -12.17 -15.22 -16.50
C ARG A 299 -11.34 -15.37 -15.26
N VAL A 300 -11.25 -14.31 -14.49
CA VAL A 300 -10.53 -14.27 -13.19
C VAL A 300 -11.55 -14.23 -12.07
N HIS A 301 -11.50 -15.23 -11.21
CA HIS A 301 -12.26 -15.24 -9.96
C HIS A 301 -11.33 -14.83 -8.81
N HIS A 302 -11.76 -13.86 -8.03
CA HIS A 302 -11.10 -13.38 -6.83
C HIS A 302 -12.15 -13.11 -5.76
N GLY A 303 -12.11 -13.84 -4.67
CA GLY A 303 -13.19 -13.82 -3.70
C GLY A 303 -14.53 -14.17 -4.35
N THR A 304 -15.50 -13.32 -4.10
CA THR A 304 -16.84 -13.48 -4.66
C THR A 304 -17.03 -12.81 -6.03
N SER A 305 -15.98 -12.17 -6.54
CA SER A 305 -15.97 -11.46 -7.82
C SER A 305 -15.54 -12.35 -8.97
N GLU A 306 -16.19 -12.19 -10.12
CA GLU A 306 -15.75 -12.71 -11.41
C GLU A 306 -15.53 -11.54 -12.37
N VAL A 307 -14.34 -11.46 -12.96
CA VAL A 307 -13.95 -10.36 -13.85
C VAL A 307 -13.22 -10.91 -15.07
N MET A 308 -13.52 -10.35 -16.25
CA MET A 308 -12.75 -10.64 -17.44
C MET A 308 -11.40 -9.93 -17.40
N ALA A 309 -10.35 -10.62 -17.86
CA ALA A 309 -9.01 -10.07 -17.95
C ALA A 309 -8.34 -10.40 -19.28
N ARG A 310 -7.48 -9.52 -19.76
CA ARG A 310 -6.49 -9.84 -20.79
C ARG A 310 -5.16 -10.13 -20.14
N LEU A 311 -4.56 -11.23 -20.57
CA LEU A 311 -3.28 -11.74 -20.07
C LEU A 311 -2.12 -11.08 -20.80
N ARG A 312 -1.04 -10.80 -20.09
CA ARG A 312 0.25 -10.42 -20.68
C ARG A 312 1.36 -11.07 -19.88
N TRP A 313 1.97 -12.11 -20.42
CA TRP A 313 3.11 -12.78 -19.80
C TRP A 313 4.33 -11.85 -19.74
N TYR A 314 5.09 -11.90 -18.65
CA TYR A 314 6.36 -11.16 -18.52
C TYR A 314 7.49 -11.87 -19.24
N GLY A 315 7.48 -13.20 -19.30
CA GLY A 315 8.37 -14.01 -20.14
C GLY A 315 7.96 -14.02 -21.62
N ASP A 316 8.76 -14.66 -22.44
CA ASP A 316 8.52 -14.80 -23.86
C ASP A 316 7.61 -16.01 -24.16
N GLY A 317 6.68 -15.84 -25.11
CA GLY A 317 5.85 -16.91 -25.63
C GLY A 317 4.55 -17.14 -24.87
N ALA A 318 4.19 -18.41 -24.74
CA ALA A 318 2.99 -18.93 -24.10
C ALA A 318 3.37 -19.80 -22.89
N VAL A 319 2.42 -19.97 -21.96
CA VAL A 319 2.54 -20.92 -20.85
C VAL A 319 1.76 -22.18 -21.21
N ALA A 320 2.43 -23.33 -21.25
CA ALA A 320 1.83 -24.60 -21.61
C ALA A 320 1.06 -25.24 -20.44
N PRO A 321 0.16 -26.20 -20.71
CA PRO A 321 -0.47 -27.00 -19.66
C PRO A 321 0.57 -27.65 -18.75
N GLY A 322 0.40 -27.53 -17.42
CA GLY A 322 1.36 -27.98 -16.41
C GLY A 322 2.43 -26.96 -16.03
N GLU A 323 2.56 -25.86 -16.75
CA GLU A 323 3.57 -24.83 -16.50
C GLU A 323 3.04 -23.65 -15.67
N THR A 324 3.97 -22.84 -15.21
CA THR A 324 3.75 -21.63 -14.39
C THR A 324 4.47 -20.44 -15.01
N GLY A 325 3.89 -19.25 -14.87
CA GLY A 325 4.53 -18.02 -15.35
C GLY A 325 3.98 -16.77 -14.65
N GLU A 326 4.76 -15.69 -14.71
CA GLU A 326 4.37 -14.38 -14.20
C GLU A 326 3.65 -13.58 -15.28
N ALA A 327 2.48 -13.04 -14.91
CA ALA A 327 1.63 -12.30 -15.81
C ALA A 327 1.10 -11.00 -15.22
N LEU A 328 0.91 -10.02 -16.09
CA LEU A 328 0.06 -8.87 -15.85
C LEU A 328 -1.37 -9.21 -16.30
N LEU A 329 -2.31 -9.15 -15.37
CA LEU A 329 -3.74 -9.23 -15.63
C LEU A 329 -4.29 -7.80 -15.84
N LEU A 330 -4.83 -7.54 -17.03
CA LEU A 330 -5.54 -6.31 -17.36
C LEU A 330 -7.05 -6.57 -17.23
N LEU A 331 -7.61 -6.13 -16.11
CA LEU A 331 -8.97 -6.41 -15.68
C LEU A 331 -9.98 -5.46 -16.33
N GLU A 332 -11.10 -5.97 -16.83
CA GLU A 332 -12.19 -5.14 -17.39
C GLU A 332 -12.98 -4.40 -16.30
N ARG A 333 -13.02 -4.95 -15.09
CA ARG A 333 -13.54 -4.31 -13.88
C ARG A 333 -12.51 -4.38 -12.75
N PRO A 334 -12.50 -3.42 -11.82
CA PRO A 334 -11.53 -3.44 -10.75
C PRO A 334 -11.78 -4.56 -9.74
N LEU A 335 -10.71 -5.14 -9.20
CA LEU A 335 -10.68 -6.03 -8.03
C LEU A 335 -10.07 -5.29 -6.84
N VAL A 336 -10.22 -5.87 -5.64
CA VAL A 336 -9.65 -5.36 -4.37
C VAL A 336 -8.63 -6.38 -3.86
N PRO A 337 -7.45 -6.49 -4.49
CA PRO A 337 -6.48 -7.51 -4.16
C PRO A 337 -5.55 -7.11 -3.01
N ALA A 338 -5.01 -8.12 -2.32
CA ALA A 338 -3.78 -8.05 -1.53
C ALA A 338 -2.76 -9.03 -2.11
N VAL A 339 -1.48 -8.84 -1.81
CA VAL A 339 -0.44 -9.80 -2.18
C VAL A 339 -0.69 -11.12 -1.45
N GLY A 340 -0.51 -12.24 -2.16
CA GLY A 340 -0.82 -13.58 -1.68
C GLY A 340 -2.25 -14.05 -1.94
N ASP A 341 -3.17 -13.16 -2.35
CA ASP A 341 -4.54 -13.57 -2.69
C ASP A 341 -4.55 -14.61 -3.81
N ARG A 342 -5.40 -15.60 -3.66
CA ARG A 342 -5.58 -16.67 -4.64
C ARG A 342 -6.55 -16.28 -5.74
N LEU A 343 -6.24 -16.72 -6.95
CA LEU A 343 -7.02 -16.50 -8.16
C LEU A 343 -7.38 -17.86 -8.78
N VAL A 344 -8.64 -17.99 -9.22
CA VAL A 344 -9.03 -19.11 -10.09
C VAL A 344 -9.18 -18.57 -11.52
N ILE A 345 -8.55 -19.25 -12.46
CA ILE A 345 -8.55 -18.86 -13.88
C ILE A 345 -9.42 -19.83 -14.66
N ARG A 346 -10.40 -19.29 -15.40
CA ARG A 346 -11.25 -20.07 -16.27
C ARG A 346 -11.14 -19.59 -17.72
N ALA A 347 -11.27 -20.49 -18.66
CA ALA A 347 -11.27 -20.18 -20.07
C ALA A 347 -12.44 -19.24 -20.42
N TYR A 348 -12.25 -18.43 -21.45
CA TYR A 348 -13.31 -17.57 -21.95
C TYR A 348 -14.47 -18.38 -22.54
N SER A 349 -14.17 -19.33 -23.42
CA SER A 349 -15.12 -20.23 -24.07
C SER A 349 -14.38 -21.48 -24.59
N PRO A 350 -14.86 -22.70 -24.31
CA PRO A 350 -15.91 -23.03 -23.34
C PRO A 350 -15.46 -22.66 -21.91
N VAL A 351 -16.42 -22.43 -21.02
CA VAL A 351 -16.14 -21.95 -19.65
C VAL A 351 -15.75 -23.14 -18.79
N THR A 352 -14.45 -23.48 -18.77
CA THR A 352 -13.86 -24.53 -17.94
C THR A 352 -12.77 -23.94 -17.05
N THR A 353 -12.53 -24.53 -15.88
CA THR A 353 -11.41 -24.15 -15.01
C THR A 353 -10.12 -24.66 -15.61
N ILE A 354 -9.17 -23.76 -15.89
CA ILE A 354 -7.92 -24.08 -16.59
C ILE A 354 -6.68 -23.87 -15.72
N GLY A 355 -6.83 -23.37 -14.50
CA GLY A 355 -5.72 -23.16 -13.58
C GLY A 355 -6.02 -22.13 -12.52
N GLY A 356 -4.98 -21.61 -11.93
CA GLY A 356 -5.07 -20.65 -10.86
C GLY A 356 -3.80 -19.82 -10.69
N GLY A 357 -3.69 -19.14 -9.56
CA GLY A 357 -2.49 -18.39 -9.25
C GLY A 357 -2.59 -17.57 -7.96
N SER A 358 -1.57 -16.74 -7.75
CA SER A 358 -1.51 -15.83 -6.61
C SER A 358 -1.11 -14.42 -7.04
N VAL A 359 -1.65 -13.43 -6.36
CA VAL A 359 -1.31 -12.01 -6.57
C VAL A 359 0.10 -11.75 -6.04
N LEU A 360 0.96 -11.20 -6.89
CA LEU A 360 2.32 -10.77 -6.55
C LEU A 360 2.42 -9.25 -6.35
N ALA A 361 1.61 -8.47 -7.08
CA ALA A 361 1.50 -7.03 -6.86
C ALA A 361 0.11 -6.52 -7.20
N ARG A 362 -0.48 -5.79 -6.27
CA ARG A 362 -1.86 -5.30 -6.37
C ARG A 362 -2.03 -4.06 -7.26
N ARG A 363 -0.99 -3.27 -7.46
CA ARG A 363 -0.97 -2.04 -8.25
C ARG A 363 0.33 -1.91 -9.04
N PRO A 364 0.57 -2.78 -10.03
CA PRO A 364 1.81 -2.75 -10.78
C PRO A 364 1.96 -1.44 -11.56
N PRO A 365 3.20 -0.90 -11.64
CA PRO A 365 3.49 0.27 -12.46
C PRO A 365 3.29 -0.05 -13.95
N ARG A 366 3.14 1.00 -14.77
CA ARG A 366 3.17 0.85 -16.22
C ARG A 366 4.62 0.71 -16.67
N THR A 367 4.99 -0.47 -17.16
CA THR A 367 6.34 -0.78 -17.67
C THR A 367 6.32 -1.00 -19.17
N ARG A 368 7.41 -0.59 -19.88
CA ARG A 368 7.66 -0.81 -21.31
C ARG A 368 9.14 -1.14 -21.52
N GLY A 369 9.46 -1.83 -22.63
CA GLY A 369 10.84 -2.15 -23.01
C GLY A 369 11.58 -2.96 -21.92
N SER A 370 12.85 -2.66 -21.67
CA SER A 370 13.70 -3.36 -20.69
C SER A 370 13.10 -3.37 -19.27
N ARG A 371 12.40 -2.31 -18.86
CA ARG A 371 11.71 -2.26 -17.55
C ARG A 371 10.65 -3.36 -17.39
N ARG A 372 10.14 -3.92 -18.49
CA ARG A 372 9.21 -5.05 -18.44
C ARG A 372 9.94 -6.34 -18.06
N SER A 373 11.10 -6.61 -18.64
CA SER A 373 11.93 -7.78 -18.30
C SER A 373 12.46 -7.69 -16.87
N ASP A 374 12.88 -6.47 -16.44
CA ASP A 374 13.28 -6.24 -15.04
C ASP A 374 12.14 -6.53 -14.07
N ARG A 375 10.92 -6.14 -14.46
CA ARG A 375 9.71 -6.44 -13.68
C ARG A 375 9.44 -7.94 -13.60
N GLY A 376 9.61 -8.68 -14.69
CA GLY A 376 9.48 -10.15 -14.71
C GLY A 376 10.42 -10.80 -13.70
N ARG A 377 11.72 -10.48 -13.76
CA ARG A 377 12.73 -10.99 -12.80
C ARG A 377 12.43 -10.64 -11.34
N LEU A 378 11.89 -9.45 -11.08
CA LEU A 378 11.44 -9.07 -9.73
C LEU A 378 10.28 -9.95 -9.27
N LEU A 379 9.30 -10.20 -10.12
CA LEU A 379 8.13 -11.00 -9.79
C LEU A 379 8.50 -12.47 -9.55
N GLU A 380 9.42 -13.04 -10.34
CA GLU A 380 9.98 -14.37 -10.09
C GLU A 380 10.56 -14.48 -8.69
N ARG A 381 11.40 -13.52 -8.28
CA ARG A 381 11.94 -13.49 -6.91
C ARG A 381 10.84 -13.34 -5.86
N LEU A 382 9.91 -12.40 -6.05
CA LEU A 382 8.81 -12.16 -5.09
C LEU A 382 7.91 -13.37 -4.89
N ALA A 383 7.76 -14.22 -5.90
CA ALA A 383 6.92 -15.40 -5.83
C ALA A 383 7.49 -16.49 -4.89
N ASP A 384 8.81 -16.56 -4.79
CA ASP A 384 9.53 -17.58 -4.03
C ASP A 384 10.04 -17.07 -2.66
N THR A 385 9.90 -15.76 -2.39
CA THR A 385 10.32 -15.14 -1.13
C THR A 385 9.17 -15.02 -0.12
N SER A 386 9.51 -15.05 1.16
CA SER A 386 8.59 -14.85 2.29
C SER A 386 9.24 -14.01 3.39
N GLY A 387 8.45 -13.56 4.33
CA GLY A 387 8.96 -12.83 5.49
C GLY A 387 9.78 -11.59 5.12
N GLN A 388 10.92 -11.45 5.76
CA GLN A 388 11.84 -10.30 5.61
C GLN A 388 12.33 -10.12 4.17
N GLU A 389 12.73 -11.18 3.49
CA GLU A 389 13.20 -11.10 2.10
C GLU A 389 12.15 -10.47 1.17
N ARG A 390 10.86 -10.75 1.41
CA ARG A 390 9.78 -10.13 0.66
C ARG A 390 9.63 -8.65 0.98
N VAL A 391 9.76 -8.26 2.25
CA VAL A 391 9.72 -6.85 2.66
C VAL A 391 10.85 -6.08 1.97
N THR A 392 12.09 -6.56 2.07
CA THR A 392 13.25 -5.97 1.40
C THR A 392 13.05 -5.87 -0.10
N ALA A 393 12.56 -6.93 -0.77
CA ALA A 393 12.31 -6.90 -2.22
C ALA A 393 11.22 -5.89 -2.63
N VAL A 394 10.18 -5.72 -1.80
CA VAL A 394 9.11 -4.71 -2.04
C VAL A 394 9.65 -3.31 -1.82
N LEU A 395 10.43 -3.07 -0.77
CA LEU A 395 11.05 -1.77 -0.47
C LEU A 395 12.09 -1.40 -1.53
N GLY A 396 12.96 -2.34 -1.96
CA GLY A 396 13.92 -2.13 -3.03
C GLY A 396 13.25 -1.78 -4.37
N ALA A 397 12.11 -2.40 -4.68
CA ALA A 397 11.32 -2.04 -5.87
C ALA A 397 10.67 -0.65 -5.76
N ALA A 398 10.34 -0.18 -4.56
CA ALA A 398 9.84 1.16 -4.30
C ALA A 398 10.96 2.21 -4.32
N GLY A 399 12.19 1.80 -3.92
CA GLY A 399 13.38 2.64 -3.84
C GLY A 399 13.14 3.89 -2.98
N ALA A 400 13.63 5.01 -3.44
CA ALA A 400 13.56 6.29 -2.72
C ALA A 400 12.14 6.84 -2.50
N ARG A 401 11.11 6.25 -3.09
CA ARG A 401 9.70 6.60 -2.81
C ARG A 401 9.16 5.93 -1.55
N GLY A 402 9.77 4.82 -1.12
CA GLY A 402 9.31 4.03 0.01
C GLY A 402 7.89 3.47 -0.13
N VAL A 403 7.44 2.78 0.90
CA VAL A 403 6.09 2.23 1.01
C VAL A 403 5.42 2.78 2.26
N GLU A 404 4.20 3.28 2.15
CA GLU A 404 3.42 3.74 3.30
C GLU A 404 3.15 2.58 4.26
N GLU A 405 3.39 2.79 5.55
CA GLU A 405 3.24 1.77 6.59
C GLU A 405 1.88 1.04 6.53
N PRO A 406 0.73 1.73 6.42
CA PRO A 406 -0.55 1.04 6.33
C PRO A 406 -0.69 0.18 5.06
N GLY A 407 0.08 0.49 3.99
CA GLY A 407 0.08 -0.23 2.71
C GLY A 407 0.98 -1.45 2.69
N LEU A 408 1.99 -1.48 3.54
CA LEU A 408 3.05 -2.50 3.50
C LEU A 408 2.50 -3.90 3.74
N SER A 409 1.57 -4.08 4.69
CA SER A 409 0.89 -5.37 4.89
C SER A 409 0.21 -5.88 3.62
N LEU A 410 -0.48 -5.00 2.90
CA LEU A 410 -1.19 -5.36 1.66
C LEU A 410 -0.25 -5.63 0.49
N ASP A 411 0.92 -4.99 0.47
CA ASP A 411 1.92 -5.11 -0.59
C ASP A 411 2.91 -6.26 -0.33
N THR A 412 2.96 -6.79 0.90
CA THR A 412 3.80 -7.94 1.29
C THR A 412 3.01 -9.20 1.64
N GLY A 413 1.76 -9.05 2.04
CA GLY A 413 0.94 -10.14 2.59
C GLY A 413 1.28 -10.50 4.05
N ILE A 414 2.00 -9.62 4.76
CA ILE A 414 2.53 -9.84 6.12
C ILE A 414 1.74 -9.02 7.13
N GLY A 415 1.39 -9.63 8.28
CA GLY A 415 0.65 -8.95 9.36
C GLY A 415 1.49 -7.91 10.10
N ALA A 416 0.82 -6.99 10.81
CA ALA A 416 1.49 -5.86 11.47
C ALA A 416 2.49 -6.30 12.55
N ALA A 417 2.19 -7.35 13.33
CA ALA A 417 3.10 -7.87 14.35
C ALA A 417 4.40 -8.42 13.76
N GLN A 418 4.32 -9.13 12.63
CA GLN A 418 5.50 -9.65 11.94
C GLN A 418 6.29 -8.51 11.27
N LEU A 419 5.61 -7.50 10.69
CA LEU A 419 6.28 -6.31 10.15
C LEU A 419 7.01 -5.56 11.25
N ALA A 420 6.40 -5.39 12.44
CA ALA A 420 7.05 -4.74 13.58
C ALA A 420 8.31 -5.50 14.03
N ALA A 421 8.31 -6.83 13.97
CA ALA A 421 9.50 -7.63 14.27
C ALA A 421 10.62 -7.40 13.23
N ILE A 422 10.27 -7.32 11.93
CA ILE A 422 11.22 -7.06 10.84
C ILE A 422 11.81 -5.64 10.95
N SER A 423 11.05 -4.65 11.44
CA SER A 423 11.52 -3.27 11.59
C SER A 423 12.65 -3.11 12.63
N LEU A 424 12.84 -4.09 13.49
CA LEU A 424 13.94 -4.10 14.47
C LEU A 424 15.26 -4.58 13.88
N GLU A 425 15.27 -5.05 12.63
CA GLU A 425 16.46 -5.53 11.95
C GLU A 425 17.17 -4.40 11.20
N GLU A 426 18.47 -4.56 10.98
CA GLU A 426 19.34 -3.46 10.55
C GLU A 426 19.12 -2.94 9.12
N ASP A 427 18.41 -3.66 8.26
CA ASP A 427 18.30 -3.35 6.82
C ASP A 427 17.09 -2.47 6.44
N VAL A 428 16.17 -2.23 7.36
CA VAL A 428 14.91 -1.53 7.11
C VAL A 428 14.68 -0.42 8.13
N GLU A 429 14.14 0.70 7.69
CA GLU A 429 13.86 1.84 8.56
C GLU A 429 12.58 2.57 8.16
N ALA A 430 11.95 3.23 9.13
CA ALA A 430 10.72 3.98 8.95
C ALA A 430 10.93 5.47 9.20
N HIS A 431 10.53 6.30 8.23
CA HIS A 431 10.60 7.75 8.32
C HIS A 431 9.28 8.36 7.83
N GLY A 432 8.67 9.24 8.63
CA GLY A 432 7.44 9.94 8.27
C GLY A 432 6.27 9.02 7.91
N GLY A 433 6.15 7.83 8.55
CA GLY A 433 5.10 6.84 8.27
C GLY A 433 5.32 6.04 6.97
N ARG A 434 6.52 6.07 6.42
CA ARG A 434 6.95 5.27 5.26
C ARG A 434 8.16 4.44 5.59
N TRP A 435 8.24 3.28 4.96
CA TRP A 435 9.32 2.32 5.11
C TRP A 435 10.25 2.35 3.90
N PHE A 436 11.56 2.22 4.18
CA PHE A 436 12.65 2.26 3.20
C PHE A 436 13.69 1.20 3.55
N GLU A 437 14.47 0.76 2.56
CA GLU A 437 15.75 0.11 2.83
C GLU A 437 16.77 1.14 3.30
N ARG A 438 17.59 0.79 4.28
CA ARG A 438 18.68 1.65 4.80
C ARG A 438 19.60 2.12 3.68
N ALA A 439 19.98 1.23 2.78
CA ALA A 439 20.84 1.54 1.63
C ALA A 439 20.30 2.70 0.77
N VAL A 440 18.98 2.87 0.71
CA VAL A 440 18.35 3.97 -0.05
C VAL A 440 18.54 5.31 0.66
N ARG A 441 18.49 5.33 2.01
CA ARG A 441 18.81 6.54 2.78
C ARG A 441 20.29 6.90 2.67
N GLU A 442 21.17 5.91 2.76
CA GLU A 442 22.62 6.10 2.59
C GLU A 442 22.96 6.67 1.21
N ASP A 443 22.31 6.19 0.14
CA ASP A 443 22.44 6.78 -1.21
C ASP A 443 21.95 8.22 -1.26
N ALA A 444 20.83 8.52 -0.62
CA ALA A 444 20.32 9.90 -0.52
C ALA A 444 21.28 10.80 0.25
N MET A 445 21.84 10.34 1.38
CA MET A 445 22.86 11.06 2.16
C MET A 445 24.09 11.36 1.30
N ARG A 446 24.62 10.38 0.60
CA ARG A 446 25.78 10.54 -0.28
C ARG A 446 25.50 11.59 -1.38
N ARG A 447 24.39 11.50 -2.09
CA ARG A 447 23.99 12.43 -3.16
C ARG A 447 23.80 13.85 -2.65
N ILE A 448 23.23 14.02 -1.45
CA ILE A 448 23.08 15.33 -0.81
C ILE A 448 24.46 15.90 -0.44
N ALA A 449 25.33 15.10 0.19
CA ALA A 449 26.66 15.53 0.56
C ALA A 449 27.51 15.93 -0.65
N GLU A 450 27.50 15.12 -1.71
CA GLU A 450 28.15 15.42 -3.00
C GLU A 450 27.62 16.73 -3.61
N SER A 451 26.30 16.94 -3.56
CA SER A 451 25.68 18.17 -4.07
C SER A 451 26.13 19.41 -3.30
N VAL A 452 26.21 19.29 -1.95
CA VAL A 452 26.70 20.40 -1.09
C VAL A 452 28.17 20.69 -1.37
N ALA A 453 29.00 19.65 -1.46
CA ALA A 453 30.43 19.79 -1.76
C ALA A 453 30.65 20.46 -3.13
N HIS A 454 29.96 19.97 -4.18
CA HIS A 454 30.03 20.55 -5.52
C HIS A 454 29.54 22.02 -5.57
N HIS A 455 28.49 22.34 -4.81
CA HIS A 455 28.02 23.72 -4.69
C HIS A 455 29.10 24.62 -4.10
N HIS A 456 29.82 24.14 -3.13
CA HIS A 456 30.92 24.87 -2.51
C HIS A 456 32.11 25.10 -3.44
N GLU A 457 32.41 24.14 -4.32
CA GLU A 457 33.46 24.31 -5.35
C GLU A 457 33.06 25.35 -6.40
N THR A 458 31.77 25.34 -6.81
CA THR A 458 31.27 26.23 -7.86
C THR A 458 30.85 27.62 -7.35
N HIS A 459 30.61 27.75 -6.04
CA HIS A 459 30.19 28.98 -5.36
C HIS A 459 31.02 29.21 -4.09
N PRO A 460 32.33 29.48 -4.23
CA PRO A 460 33.24 29.55 -3.09
C PRO A 460 32.88 30.62 -2.06
N LEU A 461 32.20 31.68 -2.48
CA LEU A 461 31.78 32.82 -1.65
C LEU A 461 30.43 32.59 -0.93
N GLU A 462 29.72 31.52 -1.23
CA GLU A 462 28.46 31.19 -0.55
C GLU A 462 28.72 30.33 0.70
N THR A 463 28.07 30.69 1.82
CA THR A 463 28.27 29.99 3.11
C THR A 463 27.63 28.62 3.17
N GLY A 464 26.65 28.37 2.31
CA GLY A 464 25.94 27.10 2.26
C GLY A 464 25.05 27.01 1.04
N GLN A 465 24.79 25.76 0.63
CA GLN A 465 23.87 25.45 -0.46
C GLN A 465 22.42 25.64 0.01
N PRO A 466 21.55 26.36 -0.74
CA PRO A 466 20.12 26.42 -0.43
C PRO A 466 19.49 25.03 -0.36
N LEU A 467 18.64 24.77 0.66
CA LEU A 467 17.94 23.50 0.83
C LEU A 467 17.16 23.06 -0.41
N SER A 468 16.64 24.00 -1.20
CA SER A 468 15.93 23.69 -2.44
C SER A 468 16.83 23.03 -3.49
N ILE A 469 18.13 23.31 -3.49
CA ILE A 469 19.11 22.70 -4.39
C ILE A 469 19.49 21.31 -3.87
N ALA A 470 19.76 21.18 -2.56
CA ALA A 470 20.03 19.88 -1.93
C ALA A 470 18.88 18.87 -2.16
N ARG A 471 17.63 19.33 -2.02
CA ARG A 471 16.43 18.51 -2.34
C ARG A 471 16.34 18.10 -3.81
N LYS A 472 16.81 18.95 -4.75
CA LYS A 472 16.83 18.59 -6.18
C LYS A 472 17.83 17.49 -6.51
N ALA A 473 18.88 17.31 -5.73
CA ALA A 473 19.84 16.22 -5.90
C ALA A 473 19.17 14.84 -5.73
N VAL A 474 18.08 14.77 -4.93
CA VAL A 474 17.29 13.56 -4.63
C VAL A 474 15.82 13.75 -5.00
N ARG A 475 15.53 14.41 -6.11
CA ARG A 475 14.16 14.74 -6.58
C ARG A 475 13.22 13.56 -6.78
N ASP A 476 13.75 12.35 -6.89
CA ASP A 476 13.06 11.08 -7.03
C ASP A 476 12.67 10.46 -5.68
N ALA A 477 13.19 11.03 -4.57
CA ALA A 477 12.95 10.56 -3.21
C ALA A 477 11.69 11.19 -2.60
N ASP A 478 11.09 10.44 -1.67
CA ASP A 478 10.02 10.96 -0.80
C ASP A 478 10.58 12.03 0.15
N SER A 479 9.76 13.01 0.51
CA SER A 479 10.17 14.11 1.39
C SER A 479 10.61 13.64 2.77
N ALA A 480 10.00 12.60 3.32
CA ALA A 480 10.38 12.04 4.62
C ALA A 480 11.80 11.43 4.59
N LEU A 481 12.15 10.75 3.50
CA LEU A 481 13.49 10.21 3.31
C LEU A 481 14.53 11.33 3.19
N VAL A 482 14.21 12.39 2.43
CA VAL A 482 15.11 13.53 2.25
C VAL A 482 15.39 14.24 3.57
N GLU A 483 14.35 14.48 4.38
CA GLU A 483 14.53 15.10 5.70
C GLU A 483 15.32 14.19 6.65
N ALA A 484 15.07 12.87 6.64
CA ALA A 484 15.82 11.91 7.41
C ALA A 484 17.31 11.86 7.01
N ALA A 485 17.62 11.91 5.70
CA ALA A 485 18.97 11.94 5.18
C ALA A 485 19.72 13.23 5.58
N ILE A 486 19.04 14.39 5.49
CA ILE A 486 19.62 15.67 5.92
C ILE A 486 19.89 15.66 7.44
N HIS A 487 18.92 15.15 8.22
CA HIS A 487 19.07 15.07 9.68
C HIS A 487 20.27 14.20 10.07
N ALA A 488 20.36 13.01 9.47
CA ALA A 488 21.47 12.10 9.71
C ALA A 488 22.84 12.73 9.35
N LEU A 489 22.96 13.42 8.20
CA LEU A 489 24.19 14.11 7.81
C LEU A 489 24.60 15.22 8.79
N ILE A 490 23.63 15.85 9.46
CA ILE A 490 23.89 16.86 10.48
C ILE A 490 24.31 16.19 11.81
N GLU A 491 23.63 15.12 12.22
CA GLU A 491 23.96 14.35 13.42
C GLU A 491 25.35 13.70 13.32
N ASP A 492 25.69 13.14 12.16
CA ASP A 492 26.99 12.55 11.88
C ASP A 492 28.12 13.61 11.78
N GLY A 493 27.78 14.90 11.84
CA GLY A 493 28.74 15.99 11.74
C GLY A 493 29.35 16.16 10.35
N ALA A 494 28.75 15.60 9.31
CA ALA A 494 29.18 15.78 7.92
C ALA A 494 28.73 17.12 7.35
N LEU A 495 27.53 17.55 7.69
CA LEU A 495 26.94 18.83 7.30
C LEU A 495 26.45 19.62 8.52
N GLU A 496 26.34 20.92 8.35
CA GLU A 496 25.73 21.82 9.34
C GLU A 496 24.74 22.77 8.65
N ARG A 497 23.77 23.29 9.43
CA ARG A 497 22.89 24.36 8.93
C ARG A 497 23.59 25.70 9.04
N ARG A 498 23.67 26.44 7.91
CA ARG A 498 24.12 27.82 7.88
C ARG A 498 23.06 28.72 7.25
N GLY A 499 22.40 29.52 8.08
CA GLY A 499 21.24 30.30 7.64
C GLY A 499 20.13 29.40 7.10
N ALA A 500 19.65 29.64 5.89
CA ALA A 500 18.61 28.86 5.20
C ALA A 500 19.17 27.67 4.38
N GLY A 501 20.47 27.35 4.49
CA GLY A 501 21.16 26.34 3.67
C GLY A 501 21.90 25.29 4.49
N LEU A 502 22.62 24.43 3.75
CA LEU A 502 23.50 23.39 4.26
C LEU A 502 24.94 23.68 3.87
N ALA A 503 25.88 23.42 4.79
CA ALA A 503 27.30 23.53 4.55
C ALA A 503 28.05 22.31 5.08
N VAL A 504 29.20 22.01 4.50
CA VAL A 504 30.16 21.05 5.05
C VAL A 504 30.69 21.59 6.36
N VAL A 505 30.72 20.74 7.42
CA VAL A 505 31.20 21.15 8.75
C VAL A 505 32.66 21.58 8.68
N GLY A 506 32.99 22.65 9.41
CA GLY A 506 34.35 23.19 9.46
C GLY A 506 34.81 23.94 8.24
N ARG A 507 33.92 24.18 7.28
CA ARG A 507 34.28 24.99 6.11
C ARG A 507 34.53 26.45 6.52
N GLU A 508 35.74 26.89 6.33
CA GLU A 508 36.11 28.30 6.30
C GLU A 508 35.98 28.81 4.84
N LEU A 509 35.60 30.06 4.68
CA LEU A 509 35.61 30.71 3.37
C LEU A 509 37.05 30.98 2.99
N ASP A 510 37.62 30.12 2.18
CA ASP A 510 38.96 30.33 1.64
C ASP A 510 38.84 31.32 0.44
N LEU A 511 39.15 32.57 0.72
CA LEU A 511 39.17 33.60 -0.29
C LEU A 511 40.44 33.44 -1.13
N ASP A 512 40.27 33.21 -2.40
CA ASP A 512 41.36 33.31 -3.38
C ASP A 512 42.06 34.67 -3.22
N PRO A 513 43.39 34.75 -3.36
CA PRO A 513 44.15 36.00 -3.26
C PRO A 513 43.67 37.10 -4.23
N GLU A 514 43.08 36.73 -5.34
CA GLU A 514 42.47 37.66 -6.29
C GLU A 514 41.16 38.23 -5.74
N ASP A 515 40.30 37.40 -5.20
CA ASP A 515 39.06 37.78 -4.54
C ASP A 515 39.31 38.65 -3.30
N ALA A 516 40.31 38.31 -2.50
CA ALA A 516 40.70 39.13 -1.36
C ALA A 516 41.09 40.56 -1.79
N ARG A 517 41.87 40.70 -2.87
CA ARG A 517 42.23 42.01 -3.43
C ARG A 517 41.02 42.76 -4.02
N LEU A 518 40.12 42.04 -4.65
CA LEU A 518 38.86 42.59 -5.18
C LEU A 518 37.96 43.09 -4.05
N LEU A 519 37.83 42.34 -2.97
CA LEU A 519 37.07 42.75 -1.79
C LEU A 519 37.61 44.03 -1.16
N GLU A 520 38.96 44.17 -1.01
CA GLU A 520 39.57 45.40 -0.51
C GLU A 520 39.31 46.60 -1.42
N ARG A 521 39.36 46.39 -2.75
CA ARG A 521 39.08 47.45 -3.75
C ARG A 521 37.59 47.84 -3.70
N LEU A 522 36.69 46.89 -3.59
CA LEU A 522 35.24 47.09 -3.46
C LEU A 522 34.91 47.84 -2.18
N GLU A 523 35.42 47.39 -1.04
CA GLU A 523 35.18 48.04 0.25
C GLU A 523 35.64 49.47 0.24
N ARG A 524 36.85 49.73 -0.27
CA ARG A 524 37.40 51.11 -0.42
C ARG A 524 36.48 51.97 -1.30
N ARG A 525 36.08 51.47 -2.46
CA ARG A 525 35.23 52.19 -3.42
C ARG A 525 33.87 52.55 -2.82
N TYR A 526 33.22 51.64 -2.15
CA TYR A 526 31.93 51.89 -1.51
C TYR A 526 32.07 52.79 -0.27
N ARG A 527 33.16 52.72 0.46
CA ARG A 527 33.48 53.61 1.58
C ARG A 527 33.70 55.04 1.11
N GLU A 528 34.44 55.22 0.01
CA GLU A 528 34.70 56.54 -0.60
C GLU A 528 33.43 57.14 -1.19
N ALA A 529 32.57 56.33 -1.81
CA ALA A 529 31.31 56.76 -2.37
C ALA A 529 30.24 57.07 -1.31
N GLY A 530 30.34 56.44 -0.13
CA GLY A 530 29.42 56.65 0.98
C GLY A 530 27.98 56.28 0.65
N LEU A 531 27.05 57.26 0.73
CA LEU A 531 25.64 57.06 0.35
C LEU A 531 25.40 57.19 -1.15
N GLU A 532 26.31 57.80 -1.90
CA GLU A 532 26.23 58.00 -3.36
C GLU A 532 26.89 56.85 -4.12
N ALA A 533 26.64 55.64 -3.65
CA ALA A 533 27.25 54.41 -4.15
C ALA A 533 26.89 54.16 -5.64
N PRO A 534 27.83 53.65 -6.45
CA PRO A 534 27.60 53.31 -7.85
C PRO A 534 26.67 52.11 -7.98
N GLU A 535 26.02 51.99 -9.14
CA GLU A 535 25.22 50.82 -9.48
C GLU A 535 26.11 49.57 -9.68
N THR A 536 25.62 48.38 -9.33
CA THR A 536 26.42 47.16 -9.40
C THR A 536 26.98 46.87 -10.78
N ASP A 537 26.21 47.15 -11.85
CA ASP A 537 26.64 46.89 -13.22
C ASP A 537 27.77 47.87 -13.67
N ASP A 538 27.77 49.11 -13.18
CA ASP A 538 28.86 50.08 -13.43
C ASP A 538 30.15 49.59 -12.75
N VAL A 539 30.03 49.06 -11.52
CA VAL A 539 31.17 48.50 -10.78
C VAL A 539 31.76 47.30 -11.48
N ALA A 540 30.89 46.42 -12.04
CA ALA A 540 31.32 45.23 -12.80
C ALA A 540 32.14 45.64 -14.04
N GLY A 541 31.66 46.63 -14.78
CA GLY A 541 32.36 47.15 -15.95
C GLY A 541 33.72 47.76 -15.62
N ASP A 542 33.81 48.63 -14.58
CA ASP A 542 35.03 49.30 -14.15
C ASP A 542 36.11 48.35 -13.60
N LEU A 543 35.68 47.27 -12.98
CA LEU A 543 36.60 46.27 -12.41
C LEU A 543 36.91 45.13 -13.39
N ALA A 544 36.25 45.09 -14.54
CA ALA A 544 36.31 44.02 -15.53
C ALA A 544 36.01 42.63 -14.94
N VAL A 545 35.02 42.55 -14.04
CA VAL A 545 34.63 41.32 -13.32
C VAL A 545 33.25 40.89 -13.81
N ASP A 546 33.04 39.57 -13.92
CA ASP A 546 31.72 39.02 -14.23
C ASP A 546 30.69 39.48 -13.19
N GLY A 547 29.52 39.92 -13.67
CA GLY A 547 28.48 40.46 -12.80
C GLY A 547 27.93 39.46 -11.78
N SER A 548 27.98 38.17 -12.04
CA SER A 548 27.56 37.13 -11.09
C SER A 548 28.58 36.97 -9.98
N HIS A 549 29.85 37.01 -10.31
CA HIS A 549 30.97 36.95 -9.37
C HIS A 549 31.00 38.20 -8.47
N LEU A 550 30.86 39.40 -9.08
CA LEU A 550 30.74 40.63 -8.30
C LEU A 550 29.59 40.61 -7.30
N ARG A 551 28.42 40.15 -7.71
CA ARG A 551 27.29 39.99 -6.77
C ARG A 551 27.58 39.03 -5.63
N GLY A 552 28.40 38.00 -5.88
CA GLY A 552 28.92 37.10 -4.83
C GLY A 552 29.78 37.85 -3.80
N LEU A 553 30.74 38.66 -4.27
CA LEU A 553 31.62 39.48 -3.42
C LEU A 553 30.84 40.55 -2.63
N LEU A 554 29.86 41.18 -3.25
CA LEU A 554 29.01 42.17 -2.57
C LEU A 554 28.15 41.56 -1.48
N ARG A 555 27.57 40.37 -1.72
CA ARG A 555 26.85 39.62 -0.70
C ARG A 555 27.77 39.14 0.45
N TYR A 556 29.02 38.83 0.12
CA TYR A 556 30.02 38.54 1.16
C TYR A 556 30.24 39.76 2.07
N LEU A 557 30.49 40.96 1.50
CA LEU A 557 30.68 42.22 2.25
C LEU A 557 29.42 42.64 3.03
N GLU A 558 28.24 42.41 2.50
CA GLU A 558 26.96 42.65 3.20
C GLU A 558 26.87 41.76 4.46
N ARG A 559 27.20 40.48 4.33
CA ARG A 559 27.18 39.54 5.45
C ARG A 559 28.21 39.85 6.52
N GLU A 560 29.39 40.29 6.11
CA GLU A 560 30.43 40.78 7.02
C GLU A 560 30.07 42.14 7.65
N GLY A 561 28.89 42.65 7.35
CA GLY A 561 28.42 43.93 7.88
C GLY A 561 29.20 45.17 7.37
N ARG A 562 29.97 45.02 6.29
CA ARG A 562 30.74 46.09 5.67
C ARG A 562 29.94 46.89 4.68
N LEU A 563 28.98 46.27 4.00
CA LEU A 563 28.02 46.91 3.12
C LEU A 563 26.59 46.67 3.61
N VAL A 564 25.68 47.51 3.16
CA VAL A 564 24.23 47.36 3.38
C VAL A 564 23.54 47.35 2.03
N LYS A 565 22.66 46.37 1.80
CA LYS A 565 21.84 46.30 0.60
C LYS A 565 20.63 47.23 0.73
N LEU A 566 20.62 48.31 -0.04
CA LEU A 566 19.54 49.27 -0.03
C LEU A 566 18.37 48.89 -0.95
N ALA A 567 18.68 48.36 -2.15
CA ALA A 567 17.70 47.89 -3.13
C ALA A 567 18.20 46.61 -3.84
N SER A 568 17.46 46.07 -4.80
CA SER A 568 17.75 44.77 -5.44
C SER A 568 19.20 44.61 -5.93
N ASP A 569 19.78 45.63 -6.49
CA ASP A 569 21.15 45.63 -7.02
C ASP A 569 21.96 46.88 -6.56
N TRP A 570 21.64 47.40 -5.38
CA TRP A 570 22.28 48.57 -4.84
C TRP A 570 22.75 48.36 -3.41
N TYR A 571 24.06 48.57 -3.23
CA TYR A 571 24.74 48.45 -1.94
C TYR A 571 25.36 49.78 -1.54
N ALA A 572 25.51 50.05 -0.26
CA ALA A 572 26.21 51.23 0.27
C ALA A 572 27.09 50.82 1.47
N ASP A 573 28.07 51.67 1.78
CA ASP A 573 28.94 51.50 2.95
C ASP A 573 28.13 51.48 4.25
N ALA A 574 28.31 50.45 5.06
CA ALA A 574 27.54 50.27 6.31
C ALA A 574 27.78 51.42 7.30
N GLY A 575 29.00 51.96 7.36
CA GLY A 575 29.33 53.11 8.19
C GLY A 575 28.62 54.37 7.73
N ALA A 576 28.53 54.60 6.40
CA ALA A 576 27.80 55.73 5.85
C ALA A 576 26.28 55.65 6.09
N VAL A 577 25.70 54.47 5.94
CA VAL A 577 24.28 54.21 6.25
C VAL A 577 24.02 54.36 7.76
N GLY A 578 24.94 53.93 8.62
CA GLY A 578 24.87 54.14 10.08
C GLY A 578 24.86 55.61 10.43
N ARG A 579 25.78 56.42 9.88
CA ARG A 579 25.78 57.85 10.10
C ARG A 579 24.50 58.52 9.57
N ALA A 580 23.99 58.11 8.42
CA ALA A 580 22.73 58.61 7.87
C ALA A 580 21.54 58.32 8.80
N ARG A 581 21.51 57.10 9.33
CA ARG A 581 20.53 56.71 10.34
C ARG A 581 20.59 57.62 11.55
N ASP A 582 21.76 57.81 12.13
CA ASP A 582 21.92 58.59 13.36
C ASP A 582 21.54 60.08 13.14
N LEU A 583 21.89 60.66 11.99
CA LEU A 583 21.48 62.01 11.61
C LEU A 583 19.95 62.13 11.45
N LEU A 584 19.31 61.17 10.81
CA LEU A 584 17.86 61.17 10.64
C LEU A 584 17.11 60.92 11.96
N VAL A 585 17.60 60.00 12.79
CA VAL A 585 17.04 59.78 14.12
C VAL A 585 17.13 61.05 14.98
N ALA A 586 18.27 61.70 15.02
CA ALA A 586 18.44 62.97 15.74
C ALA A 586 17.51 64.09 15.21
N ARG A 587 17.33 64.19 13.90
CA ARG A 587 16.40 65.11 13.25
C ARG A 587 14.96 64.84 13.60
N LEU A 588 14.52 63.58 13.47
CA LEU A 588 13.15 63.12 13.76
C LEU A 588 12.81 63.22 15.26
N ALA A 589 13.78 62.96 16.13
CA ALA A 589 13.60 63.13 17.59
C ALA A 589 13.37 64.61 17.96
N ARG A 590 14.02 65.54 17.25
CA ARG A 590 13.87 66.95 17.49
C ARG A 590 12.59 67.55 16.87
N ASP A 591 12.29 67.20 15.63
CA ASP A 591 11.25 67.83 14.81
C ASP A 591 9.93 67.06 14.78
N GLY A 592 9.88 65.85 15.41
CA GLY A 592 8.75 64.95 15.45
C GLY A 592 8.46 64.20 14.15
N ALA A 593 8.57 64.90 13.02
CA ALA A 593 8.43 64.33 11.66
C ALA A 593 9.23 65.14 10.65
N ALA A 594 9.70 64.49 9.58
CA ALA A 594 10.43 65.11 8.49
C ALA A 594 9.84 64.69 7.13
N ASP A 595 9.69 65.63 6.21
CA ASP A 595 9.36 65.30 4.84
C ASP A 595 10.65 64.91 4.04
N THR A 596 10.45 64.46 2.80
CA THR A 596 11.59 64.04 1.94
C THR A 596 12.58 65.18 1.67
N GLY A 597 12.12 66.44 1.66
CA GLY A 597 12.97 67.61 1.51
C GLY A 597 13.88 67.84 2.70
N ALA A 598 13.32 67.80 3.91
CA ALA A 598 14.05 67.90 5.15
C ALA A 598 15.05 66.72 5.37
N CYS A 599 14.68 65.52 4.95
CA CYS A 599 15.60 64.36 4.97
C CYS A 599 16.74 64.56 3.96
N LYS A 600 16.47 65.13 2.78
CA LYS A 600 17.47 65.45 1.77
C LYS A 600 18.50 66.46 2.31
N GLU A 601 18.01 67.52 2.93
CA GLU A 601 18.86 68.54 3.55
C GLU A 601 19.75 67.95 4.66
N ALA A 602 19.19 67.09 5.48
CA ALA A 602 19.91 66.44 6.60
C ALA A 602 21.04 65.50 6.13
N LEU A 603 20.83 64.79 5.02
CA LEU A 603 21.81 63.81 4.52
C LEU A 603 22.73 64.35 3.42
N GLY A 604 22.40 65.50 2.80
CA GLY A 604 23.22 66.16 1.78
C GLY A 604 23.33 65.39 0.47
N VAL A 605 22.43 64.39 0.19
CA VAL A 605 22.50 63.56 -1.02
C VAL A 605 21.37 63.86 -1.99
N SER A 606 21.54 63.49 -3.26
CA SER A 606 20.48 63.64 -4.26
C SER A 606 19.31 62.70 -4.01
N ARG A 607 18.13 63.00 -4.57
CA ARG A 607 16.93 62.17 -4.38
C ARG A 607 17.09 60.75 -4.85
N LYS A 608 17.95 60.47 -5.85
CA LYS A 608 18.28 59.13 -6.38
C LYS A 608 18.80 58.24 -5.25
N TYR A 609 19.70 58.74 -4.42
CA TYR A 609 20.36 58.03 -3.35
C TYR A 609 19.55 58.05 -2.03
N LEU A 610 18.81 59.16 -1.80
CA LEU A 610 18.03 59.35 -0.61
C LEU A 610 16.91 58.31 -0.45
N ILE A 611 16.14 58.05 -1.52
CA ILE A 611 14.95 57.22 -1.45
C ILE A 611 15.29 55.76 -0.99
N PRO A 612 16.28 55.10 -1.59
CA PRO A 612 16.67 53.75 -1.12
C PRO A 612 17.13 53.69 0.34
N VAL A 613 17.87 54.71 0.81
CA VAL A 613 18.28 54.78 2.23
C VAL A 613 17.05 54.93 3.14
N LEU A 614 16.10 55.78 2.79
CA LEU A 614 14.89 55.97 3.58
C LEU A 614 14.02 54.72 3.59
N GLU A 615 13.89 54.01 2.48
CA GLU A 615 13.16 52.76 2.38
C GLU A 615 13.84 51.62 3.16
N TYR A 616 15.18 51.62 3.17
CA TYR A 616 15.95 50.69 4.02
C TYR A 616 15.69 50.97 5.48
N LEU A 617 15.70 52.22 5.94
CA LEU A 617 15.43 52.58 7.34
C LEU A 617 13.98 52.30 7.73
N ASP A 618 13.01 52.43 6.83
CA ASP A 618 11.63 52.03 7.03
C ASP A 618 11.53 50.49 7.21
N ARG A 619 12.21 49.72 6.34
CA ARG A 619 12.24 48.24 6.43
C ARG A 619 12.96 47.73 7.66
N SER A 620 14.00 48.43 8.09
CA SER A 620 14.76 48.04 9.32
C SER A 620 14.08 48.48 10.63
N GLY A 621 12.88 49.09 10.55
CA GLY A 621 12.13 49.48 11.72
C GLY A 621 12.68 50.70 12.46
N VAL A 622 13.56 51.45 11.83
CA VAL A 622 14.11 52.73 12.38
C VAL A 622 13.12 53.88 12.17
N THR A 623 12.54 53.93 10.99
CA THR A 623 11.56 54.95 10.64
C THR A 623 10.26 54.33 10.11
N ARG A 624 9.17 55.11 10.11
CA ARG A 624 7.90 54.74 9.53
C ARG A 624 7.39 55.89 8.65
N ARG A 625 6.88 55.55 7.50
CA ARG A 625 6.30 56.53 6.57
C ARG A 625 4.83 56.82 6.96
N GLU A 626 4.51 58.10 7.16
CA GLU A 626 3.15 58.58 7.33
C GLU A 626 2.84 59.65 6.25
N GLY A 627 2.07 59.27 5.23
CA GLY A 627 1.77 60.12 4.08
C GLY A 627 3.04 60.55 3.34
N ASN A 628 3.36 61.83 3.38
CA ASN A 628 4.58 62.40 2.75
C ASN A 628 5.72 62.66 3.76
N ARG A 629 5.55 62.26 5.01
CA ARG A 629 6.53 62.45 6.09
C ARG A 629 7.00 61.13 6.65
N ARG A 630 8.10 61.14 7.37
CA ARG A 630 8.63 60.03 8.17
C ARG A 630 8.71 60.44 9.63
N ILE A 631 8.44 59.45 10.48
CA ILE A 631 8.54 59.54 11.94
C ILE A 631 9.43 58.40 12.44
N LEU A 632 9.90 58.48 13.68
CA LEU A 632 10.58 57.34 14.33
C LEU A 632 9.62 56.18 14.50
N ALA A 633 10.04 54.96 14.18
CA ALA A 633 9.21 53.77 14.28
C ALA A 633 9.08 53.22 15.73
N GLY A 634 9.81 53.77 16.69
CA GLY A 634 9.81 53.36 18.09
C GLY A 634 9.26 54.43 19.01
N GLY A 635 7.93 54.43 19.24
CA GLY A 635 7.25 55.34 20.10
C GLY A 635 5.84 54.86 20.55
N ASP A 636 5.68 53.54 20.78
CA ASP A 636 4.63 53.04 21.66
C ASP A 636 5.31 52.37 22.85
N SER A 637 5.28 53.10 23.98
CA SER A 637 5.64 52.69 25.33
C SER A 637 4.80 51.54 25.82
#